data_2d8fae5c939371a8fcd84eb4801691d0
#
_entry.id   2d8fae5c939371a8fcd84eb4801691d0
#
_cell.length_a   1.000
_cell.length_b   1.000
_cell.length_c   1.000
_cell.angle_alpha   90.00
_cell.angle_beta   90.00
_cell.angle_gamma   90.00
#
_symmetry.space_group_name_H-M   'P 1'
#
loop_
_entity.id
_entity.type
_entity.pdbx_description
1 polymer ?
#
loop_
_entity_poly.entity_id
_entity_poly.type
_entity_poly.pdbx_seq_one_letter_code
_entity_poly.pdbx_strand_id
1 'polypeptide(L)'
;DVAPSRGLGDVYKRQVENRYETFPLTDIQSAYLLGRRQDFAYGGVACHIYMEIKYNCEFDTERAAGVWQKIYEHHEMLHSVINRDGYQVILKNFSKLNVNCYDFEKTDNSGEKFSQIRRELSHKIYDTEKEPLFTVAFSKFTDKTIMHFSIEFIIADWMSIWTILSQFEELYFGKVQKLAEVNVSFRDYVISASKIKDTISYENDKEYWMKKIDSIPKAPALPLNINTDKNKYSNKVTFERKNMSLSKTKWDNFKSICGKFGITPTSAVMTAYAYVLERWSRNKKFSINMTVLNRLPLHENIGRVIGDFTSVDIVDVDMSKNESFIDYGKQVNKTLFENLDHRLFSGVEVIRELSRKKGGDYAFMPIVFTSAIGLINNDMTNLKGDLSYGISQTPQVFIDCQVMDGVFGLQVNWDVRKGVFEETVIDDMFSIFEKLLNDLSVSKENWEKNEALKLPQWQEKLFKDVNNTAKELPRHLIHSKILECAAKTPDRIALADENGTVTYGDMIDKAEKLAAEIVLSGAVKNDIVAIIVEKSIDQIIATIAALIAGCTYLPLDVTQGEKRRNYILEETKCKYLFSLKKYGFDFDKNIKAVYLDKFDYDAPVKTKEFPVADENSLAYIIYTSGSTGNPKGVAVSHKAAVNTIEDINMRYNVTENDVVLN
;
A
#
# COMPACT_ATOMS: atom_id res chain seq x y z
N ASP A 1 -20.89 -28.95 4.28
CA ASP A 1 -20.73 -30.39 3.97
C ASP A 1 -19.59 -30.54 2.96
N VAL A 2 -18.38 -30.71 3.49
CA VAL A 2 -17.24 -31.13 2.65
C VAL A 2 -17.37 -32.64 2.53
N ALA A 3 -17.77 -33.13 1.37
CA ALA A 3 -17.79 -34.56 1.09
C ALA A 3 -16.42 -35.16 1.44
N PRO A 4 -16.35 -36.30 2.15
CA PRO A 4 -15.10 -36.94 2.45
C PRO A 4 -14.43 -37.27 1.12
N SER A 5 -13.25 -36.71 0.88
CA SER A 5 -12.46 -36.93 -0.31
C SER A 5 -12.18 -38.44 -0.43
N ARG A 6 -12.81 -39.08 -1.42
CA ARG A 6 -12.54 -40.46 -1.78
C ARG A 6 -11.04 -40.61 -2.03
N GLY A 7 -10.32 -41.31 -1.15
CA GLY A 7 -8.89 -41.62 -1.28
C GLY A 7 -7.99 -41.18 -0.12
N LEU A 8 -8.43 -40.31 0.82
CA LEU A 8 -7.63 -39.93 2.00
C LEU A 8 -7.75 -40.95 3.16
N GLY A 9 -8.80 -41.79 3.17
CA GLY A 9 -9.03 -42.76 4.25
C GLY A 9 -7.96 -43.85 4.39
N ASP A 10 -7.25 -44.21 3.31
CA ASP A 10 -6.21 -45.23 3.33
C ASP A 10 -4.83 -44.70 3.77
N VAL A 11 -4.67 -43.38 3.90
CA VAL A 11 -3.38 -42.74 4.27
C VAL A 11 -3.11 -42.90 5.76
N TYR A 12 -4.16 -43.08 6.58
CA TYR A 12 -4.05 -43.16 8.02
C TYR A 12 -3.91 -44.59 8.52
N LYS A 13 -2.70 -45.02 8.90
CA LYS A 13 -2.46 -46.18 9.72
C LYS A 13 -1.98 -45.73 11.12
N ARG A 14 -2.72 -46.15 12.16
CA ARG A 14 -2.41 -45.89 13.58
C ARG A 14 -0.99 -46.30 13.91
N GLN A 15 -0.12 -45.36 14.28
CA GLN A 15 1.25 -45.65 14.75
C GLN A 15 1.39 -45.25 16.22
N VAL A 16 0.82 -46.05 17.13
CA VAL A 16 0.90 -45.80 18.57
C VAL A 16 2.31 -46.08 19.12
N GLU A 17 3.09 -46.93 18.42
CA GLU A 17 4.39 -47.41 18.92
C GLU A 17 5.51 -46.35 18.86
N ASN A 18 5.43 -45.36 17.95
CA ASN A 18 6.51 -44.38 17.69
C ASN A 18 6.15 -42.96 18.09
N ARG A 19 5.23 -42.77 19.04
CA ARG A 19 4.64 -41.46 19.43
C ARG A 19 5.69 -40.42 19.89
N TYR A 20 6.79 -40.87 20.45
CA TYR A 20 7.87 -40.03 21.00
C TYR A 20 9.13 -39.95 20.10
N GLU A 21 9.05 -40.47 18.89
CA GLU A 21 10.13 -40.32 17.91
C GLU A 21 10.09 -38.93 17.29
N THR A 22 11.23 -38.47 16.77
CA THR A 22 11.32 -37.21 16.02
C THR A 22 10.47 -37.25 14.76
N PHE A 23 9.91 -36.12 14.41
CA PHE A 23 9.12 -35.93 13.18
C PHE A 23 9.38 -34.55 12.57
N PRO A 24 9.14 -34.35 11.25
CA PRO A 24 9.45 -33.12 10.57
C PRO A 24 8.54 -31.96 11.04
N LEU A 25 8.98 -30.74 10.83
CA LEU A 25 8.15 -29.55 10.93
C LEU A 25 7.20 -29.46 9.76
N THR A 26 6.06 -28.79 9.95
CA THR A 26 5.23 -28.32 8.86
C THR A 26 5.93 -27.18 8.10
N ASP A 27 5.46 -26.85 6.89
CA ASP A 27 6.04 -25.75 6.12
C ASP A 27 5.99 -24.41 6.89
N ILE A 28 4.89 -24.13 7.61
CA ILE A 28 4.74 -22.89 8.37
C ILE A 28 5.62 -22.91 9.66
N GLN A 29 5.71 -24.02 10.36
CA GLN A 29 6.63 -24.15 11.51
C GLN A 29 8.08 -23.91 11.08
N SER A 30 8.46 -24.41 9.91
CA SER A 30 9.80 -24.17 9.32
C SER A 30 10.02 -22.69 9.04
N ALA A 31 9.00 -21.98 8.52
CA ALA A 31 9.06 -20.53 8.31
C ALA A 31 9.19 -19.77 9.63
N TYR A 32 8.47 -20.17 10.68
CA TYR A 32 8.58 -19.57 12.01
C TYR A 32 9.98 -19.78 12.62
N LEU A 33 10.54 -20.97 12.48
CA LEU A 33 11.88 -21.28 12.97
C LEU A 33 12.96 -20.44 12.27
N LEU A 34 12.88 -20.31 10.93
CA LEU A 34 13.77 -19.45 10.15
C LEU A 34 13.63 -17.98 10.52
N GLY A 35 12.40 -17.51 10.69
CA GLY A 35 12.11 -16.11 11.03
C GLY A 35 12.65 -15.65 12.39
N ARG A 36 13.01 -16.59 13.30
CA ARG A 36 13.66 -16.28 14.60
C ARG A 36 15.11 -15.83 14.44
N ARG A 37 15.75 -16.12 13.31
CA ARG A 37 17.16 -15.79 13.08
C ARG A 37 17.33 -14.29 12.89
N GLN A 38 18.35 -13.71 13.52
CA GLN A 38 18.64 -12.27 13.43
C GLN A 38 19.27 -11.88 12.09
N ASP A 39 19.90 -12.82 11.40
CA ASP A 39 20.47 -12.64 10.06
C ASP A 39 19.41 -12.70 8.96
N PHE A 40 18.17 -13.00 9.31
CA PHE A 40 17.04 -13.03 8.38
C PHE A 40 16.36 -11.66 8.32
N ALA A 41 16.14 -11.15 7.11
CA ALA A 41 15.55 -9.83 6.92
C ALA A 41 14.17 -9.73 7.59
N TYR A 42 13.99 -8.72 8.45
CA TYR A 42 12.79 -8.53 9.27
C TYR A 42 12.44 -9.72 10.18
N GLY A 43 13.43 -10.58 10.46
CA GLY A 43 13.36 -11.66 11.43
C GLY A 43 13.65 -11.18 12.85
N GLY A 44 14.23 -12.08 13.67
CA GLY A 44 14.67 -11.79 15.04
C GLY A 44 13.55 -11.77 16.08
N VAL A 45 12.35 -12.28 15.74
CA VAL A 45 11.21 -12.44 16.66
C VAL A 45 10.65 -13.86 16.58
N ALA A 46 10.05 -14.32 17.66
CA ALA A 46 9.25 -15.53 17.63
C ALA A 46 7.87 -15.26 17.05
N CYS A 47 7.25 -16.23 16.40
CA CYS A 47 5.82 -16.19 16.11
C CYS A 47 5.07 -16.53 17.39
N HIS A 48 4.48 -15.53 18.02
CA HIS A 48 4.09 -15.59 19.42
C HIS A 48 2.85 -14.73 19.70
N ILE A 49 2.04 -15.17 20.66
CA ILE A 49 0.92 -14.39 21.19
C ILE A 49 1.02 -14.29 22.72
N TYR A 50 0.63 -13.12 23.21
CA TYR A 50 0.41 -12.86 24.63
C TYR A 50 -1.01 -12.34 24.85
N MET A 51 -1.66 -12.85 25.88
CA MET A 51 -3.03 -12.46 26.27
C MET A 51 -3.14 -12.26 27.77
N GLU A 52 -4.00 -11.31 28.19
CA GLU A 52 -4.41 -11.09 29.56
C GLU A 52 -5.90 -11.37 29.69
N ILE A 53 -6.23 -12.35 30.50
CA ILE A 53 -7.62 -12.74 30.77
C ILE A 53 -7.96 -12.32 32.20
N LYS A 54 -8.94 -11.43 32.33
CA LYS A 54 -9.33 -10.82 33.59
C LYS A 54 -10.54 -11.56 34.18
N TYR A 55 -10.40 -12.01 35.40
CA TYR A 55 -11.46 -12.60 36.22
C TYR A 55 -11.89 -11.62 37.29
N ASN A 56 -13.16 -11.21 37.26
CA ASN A 56 -13.80 -10.31 38.26
C ASN A 56 -14.56 -11.11 39.32
N CYS A 57 -14.17 -12.36 39.60
CA CYS A 57 -14.75 -13.25 40.62
C CYS A 57 -13.66 -13.72 41.56
N GLU A 58 -14.06 -14.35 42.67
CA GLU A 58 -13.13 -15.04 43.54
C GLU A 58 -12.33 -16.07 42.75
N PHE A 59 -11.01 -15.96 42.80
CA PHE A 59 -10.11 -16.74 41.98
C PHE A 59 -8.95 -17.31 42.81
N ASP A 60 -8.89 -18.63 42.88
CA ASP A 60 -7.85 -19.39 43.59
C ASP A 60 -6.71 -19.71 42.61
N THR A 61 -5.59 -19.03 42.77
CA THR A 61 -4.42 -19.17 41.89
C THR A 61 -3.67 -20.49 42.08
N GLU A 62 -3.72 -21.13 43.27
CA GLU A 62 -3.10 -22.44 43.52
C GLU A 62 -3.90 -23.54 42.81
N ARG A 63 -5.23 -23.50 42.94
CA ARG A 63 -6.13 -24.38 42.20
C ARG A 63 -5.95 -24.20 40.69
N ALA A 64 -5.86 -22.97 40.22
CA ALA A 64 -5.62 -22.65 38.80
C ALA A 64 -4.29 -23.23 38.29
N ALA A 65 -3.22 -23.10 39.07
CA ALA A 65 -1.91 -23.73 38.76
C ALA A 65 -2.02 -25.26 38.66
N GLY A 66 -2.78 -25.87 39.54
CA GLY A 66 -3.05 -27.32 39.50
C GLY A 66 -3.84 -27.74 38.26
N VAL A 67 -4.77 -26.92 37.79
CA VAL A 67 -5.50 -27.14 36.53
C VAL A 67 -4.56 -27.01 35.33
N TRP A 68 -3.72 -25.99 35.29
CA TRP A 68 -2.73 -25.82 34.23
C TRP A 68 -1.74 -26.98 34.13
N GLN A 69 -1.34 -27.56 35.28
CA GLN A 69 -0.52 -28.77 35.28
C GLN A 69 -1.23 -29.93 34.57
N LYS A 70 -2.54 -30.15 34.85
CA LYS A 70 -3.33 -31.18 34.17
C LYS A 70 -3.44 -30.96 32.66
N ILE A 71 -3.62 -29.73 32.21
CA ILE A 71 -3.66 -29.35 30.78
C ILE A 71 -2.31 -29.61 30.11
N TYR A 72 -1.22 -29.24 30.80
CA TYR A 72 0.14 -29.44 30.31
C TYR A 72 0.46 -30.93 30.13
N GLU A 73 0.06 -31.78 31.10
CA GLU A 73 0.21 -33.23 31.02
C GLU A 73 -0.67 -33.88 29.96
N HIS A 74 -1.85 -33.31 29.71
CA HIS A 74 -2.82 -33.88 28.76
C HIS A 74 -2.44 -33.63 27.31
N HIS A 75 -1.91 -32.45 26.98
CA HIS A 75 -1.64 -32.02 25.60
C HIS A 75 -0.16 -32.15 25.25
N GLU A 76 0.16 -33.11 24.41
CA GLU A 76 1.53 -33.51 24.05
C GLU A 76 2.36 -32.39 23.45
N MET A 77 1.74 -31.53 22.59
CA MET A 77 2.49 -30.43 21.97
C MET A 77 2.94 -29.37 22.99
N LEU A 78 2.32 -29.26 24.15
CA LEU A 78 2.74 -28.34 25.19
C LEU A 78 4.08 -28.73 25.85
N HIS A 79 4.47 -30.03 25.80
CA HIS A 79 5.77 -30.51 26.21
C HIS A 79 6.60 -31.08 25.05
N SER A 80 6.46 -30.49 23.88
CA SER A 80 7.30 -30.72 22.70
C SER A 80 8.48 -29.76 22.66
N VAL A 81 9.55 -30.18 22.00
CA VAL A 81 10.71 -29.34 21.69
C VAL A 81 11.03 -29.41 20.20
N ILE A 82 11.65 -28.37 19.71
CA ILE A 82 11.99 -28.21 18.29
C ILE A 82 13.48 -27.94 18.20
N ASN A 83 14.20 -28.82 17.53
CA ASN A 83 15.64 -28.68 17.36
C ASN A 83 15.99 -27.76 16.17
N ARG A 84 17.23 -27.31 16.13
CA ARG A 84 17.72 -26.39 15.09
C ARG A 84 17.80 -27.00 13.68
N ASP A 85 17.79 -28.34 13.62
CA ASP A 85 17.86 -29.09 12.36
C ASP A 85 16.48 -29.23 11.69
N GLY A 86 15.43 -28.65 12.28
CA GLY A 86 14.08 -28.64 11.70
C GLY A 86 13.26 -29.90 11.99
N TYR A 87 13.53 -30.57 13.11
CA TYR A 87 12.73 -31.67 13.64
C TYR A 87 12.12 -31.30 14.98
N GLN A 88 11.01 -31.91 15.31
CA GLN A 88 10.32 -31.77 16.57
C GLN A 88 10.13 -33.12 17.24
N VAL A 89 10.00 -33.11 18.54
CA VAL A 89 9.79 -34.33 19.34
C VAL A 89 8.90 -34.04 20.55
N ILE A 90 7.96 -34.94 20.81
CA ILE A 90 7.12 -34.93 22.01
C ILE A 90 7.90 -35.61 23.11
N LEU A 91 8.11 -34.94 24.22
CA LEU A 91 8.87 -35.53 25.36
C LEU A 91 8.00 -36.48 26.17
N LYS A 92 8.51 -37.68 26.43
CA LYS A 92 7.88 -38.64 27.30
C LYS A 92 8.02 -38.23 28.78
N ASN A 93 9.17 -37.68 29.13
CA ASN A 93 9.49 -37.15 30.46
C ASN A 93 9.71 -35.65 30.31
N PHE A 94 8.99 -34.85 31.04
CA PHE A 94 9.05 -33.41 31.03
C PHE A 94 8.97 -32.83 32.45
N SER A 95 9.36 -31.55 32.59
CA SER A 95 9.42 -30.88 33.89
C SER A 95 8.01 -30.54 34.40
N LYS A 96 7.87 -30.34 35.71
CA LYS A 96 6.67 -29.76 36.29
C LYS A 96 6.49 -28.34 35.80
N LEU A 97 5.26 -27.96 35.40
CA LEU A 97 4.95 -26.63 34.97
C LEU A 97 5.15 -25.60 36.09
N ASN A 98 5.94 -24.57 35.83
CA ASN A 98 6.12 -23.45 36.75
C ASN A 98 5.09 -22.37 36.45
N VAL A 99 4.19 -22.10 37.38
CA VAL A 99 3.16 -21.07 37.30
C VAL A 99 3.44 -19.99 38.32
N ASN A 100 3.86 -18.83 37.89
CA ASN A 100 4.16 -17.70 38.76
C ASN A 100 2.87 -16.97 39.21
N CYS A 101 2.82 -16.62 40.50
CA CYS A 101 1.76 -15.81 41.06
C CYS A 101 2.34 -14.52 41.66
N TYR A 102 1.88 -13.38 41.20
CA TYR A 102 2.29 -12.07 41.68
C TYR A 102 1.15 -11.49 42.51
N ASP A 103 1.40 -11.26 43.79
CA ASP A 103 0.42 -10.65 44.70
C ASP A 103 0.60 -9.13 44.71
N PHE A 104 -0.39 -8.41 44.22
CA PHE A 104 -0.46 -6.94 44.19
C PHE A 104 -1.45 -6.37 45.21
N GLU A 105 -2.07 -7.18 46.08
CA GLU A 105 -3.03 -6.69 47.06
C GLU A 105 -2.40 -5.71 48.07
N LYS A 106 -1.09 -5.88 48.33
CA LYS A 106 -0.36 -5.11 49.37
C LYS A 106 0.90 -4.43 48.83
N THR A 107 1.00 -4.21 47.51
CA THR A 107 2.25 -3.76 46.90
C THR A 107 2.12 -2.30 46.42
N ASP A 108 2.95 -1.41 46.97
CA ASP A 108 3.20 -0.08 46.39
C ASP A 108 3.87 -0.25 45.02
N ASN A 109 3.50 0.58 44.04
CA ASN A 109 3.94 0.50 42.63
C ASN A 109 3.44 -0.74 41.83
N SER A 110 2.26 -1.26 42.16
CA SER A 110 1.65 -2.40 41.44
C SER A 110 1.56 -2.18 39.93
N GLY A 111 1.28 -0.94 39.46
CA GLY A 111 1.14 -0.60 38.04
C GLY A 111 2.45 -0.72 37.24
N GLU A 112 3.59 -0.35 37.82
CA GLU A 112 4.89 -0.45 37.14
C GLU A 112 5.35 -1.90 37.03
N LYS A 113 5.25 -2.69 38.11
CA LYS A 113 5.57 -4.11 38.12
C LYS A 113 4.66 -4.90 37.17
N PHE A 114 3.37 -4.61 37.16
CA PHE A 114 2.43 -5.22 36.21
C PHE A 114 2.82 -4.90 34.75
N SER A 115 3.16 -3.65 34.46
CA SER A 115 3.61 -3.23 33.12
C SER A 115 4.93 -3.89 32.74
N GLN A 116 5.81 -4.19 33.69
CA GLN A 116 7.04 -4.92 33.44
C GLN A 116 6.74 -6.37 33.06
N ILE A 117 5.88 -7.09 33.80
CA ILE A 117 5.45 -8.47 33.49
C ILE A 117 4.86 -8.52 32.08
N ARG A 118 3.97 -7.56 31.74
CA ARG A 118 3.39 -7.44 30.40
C ARG A 118 4.47 -7.30 29.34
N ARG A 119 5.44 -6.39 29.52
CA ARG A 119 6.54 -6.19 28.55
C ARG A 119 7.39 -7.42 28.36
N GLU A 120 7.71 -8.14 29.45
CA GLU A 120 8.53 -9.35 29.42
C GLU A 120 7.82 -10.51 28.71
N LEU A 121 6.54 -10.73 29.02
CA LEU A 121 5.78 -11.85 28.48
C LEU A 121 5.25 -11.60 27.06
N SER A 122 4.95 -10.34 26.70
CA SER A 122 4.39 -10.01 25.38
C SER A 122 5.38 -10.10 24.23
N HIS A 123 6.70 -10.10 24.52
CA HIS A 123 7.75 -10.18 23.51
C HIS A 123 8.76 -11.29 23.83
N LYS A 124 8.32 -12.28 24.60
CA LYS A 124 9.18 -13.39 25.01
C LYS A 124 9.57 -14.25 23.81
N ILE A 125 10.84 -14.61 23.74
CA ILE A 125 11.39 -15.57 22.79
C ILE A 125 11.83 -16.78 23.59
N TYR A 126 11.17 -17.91 23.38
CA TYR A 126 11.49 -19.15 24.07
C TYR A 126 12.66 -19.86 23.37
N ASP A 127 13.44 -20.63 24.15
CA ASP A 127 14.43 -21.56 23.60
C ASP A 127 13.67 -22.78 23.06
N THR A 128 13.62 -22.97 21.75
CA THR A 128 12.83 -24.05 21.15
C THR A 128 13.32 -25.46 21.53
N GLU A 129 14.54 -25.58 22.03
CA GLU A 129 15.13 -26.86 22.47
C GLU A 129 14.79 -27.20 23.94
N LYS A 130 13.99 -26.34 24.62
CA LYS A 130 13.57 -26.51 26.02
C LYS A 130 12.07 -26.26 26.17
N GLU A 131 11.39 -27.23 26.80
CA GLU A 131 10.00 -27.07 27.22
C GLU A 131 9.88 -26.25 28.52
N PRO A 132 8.74 -25.58 28.76
CA PRO A 132 7.63 -25.37 27.86
C PRO A 132 7.84 -24.14 26.96
N LEU A 133 7.27 -24.18 25.77
CA LEU A 133 7.25 -23.03 24.83
C LEU A 133 6.06 -22.09 25.07
N PHE A 134 5.58 -22.05 26.30
CA PHE A 134 4.53 -21.17 26.79
C PHE A 134 4.77 -20.78 28.24
N THR A 135 4.06 -19.78 28.72
CA THR A 135 4.10 -19.35 30.12
C THR A 135 2.69 -19.00 30.59
N VAL A 136 2.33 -19.45 31.76
CA VAL A 136 1.15 -18.99 32.50
C VAL A 136 1.62 -18.30 33.78
N ALA A 137 1.03 -17.18 34.10
CA ALA A 137 1.24 -16.49 35.37
C ALA A 137 -0.07 -15.79 35.80
N PHE A 138 -0.17 -15.48 37.07
CA PHE A 138 -1.31 -14.76 37.62
C PHE A 138 -0.85 -13.50 38.35
N SER A 139 -1.59 -12.40 38.12
CA SER A 139 -1.49 -11.14 38.88
C SER A 139 -2.76 -10.98 39.70
N LYS A 140 -2.64 -11.10 41.02
CA LYS A 140 -3.76 -10.99 41.94
C LYS A 140 -3.87 -9.58 42.49
N PHE A 141 -5.03 -8.97 42.31
CA PHE A 141 -5.42 -7.65 42.84
C PHE A 141 -6.58 -7.84 43.82
N THR A 142 -6.90 -6.83 44.58
CA THR A 142 -8.00 -6.84 45.55
C THR A 142 -9.36 -7.13 44.93
N ASP A 143 -9.59 -6.62 43.71
CA ASP A 143 -10.88 -6.65 42.98
C ASP A 143 -10.92 -7.63 41.81
N LYS A 144 -9.78 -8.16 41.40
CA LYS A 144 -9.66 -9.01 40.19
C LYS A 144 -8.39 -9.84 40.20
N THR A 145 -8.39 -10.90 39.40
CA THR A 145 -7.17 -11.64 39.05
C THR A 145 -6.98 -11.60 37.54
N ILE A 146 -5.75 -11.35 37.08
CA ILE A 146 -5.39 -11.37 35.67
C ILE A 146 -4.51 -12.58 35.43
N MET A 147 -4.93 -13.44 34.51
CA MET A 147 -4.14 -14.54 33.99
C MET A 147 -3.35 -14.03 32.79
N HIS A 148 -2.04 -14.12 32.84
CA HIS A 148 -1.12 -13.90 31.74
C HIS A 148 -0.89 -15.22 31.02
N PHE A 149 -1.18 -15.27 29.74
CA PHE A 149 -0.93 -16.42 28.90
C PHE A 149 -0.08 -16.02 27.70
N SER A 150 1.08 -16.61 27.60
CA SER A 150 2.09 -16.33 26.58
C SER A 150 2.48 -17.65 25.92
N ILE A 151 2.35 -17.78 24.58
CA ILE A 151 2.60 -19.04 23.86
C ILE A 151 3.15 -18.78 22.46
N GLU A 152 4.04 -19.66 22.02
CA GLU A 152 4.51 -19.66 20.64
C GLU A 152 3.56 -20.43 19.70
N PHE A 153 3.27 -19.83 18.54
CA PHE A 153 2.43 -20.47 17.51
C PHE A 153 3.09 -21.74 16.93
N ILE A 154 4.40 -21.91 17.08
CA ILE A 154 5.09 -23.08 16.56
C ILE A 154 4.59 -24.41 17.19
N ILE A 155 3.93 -24.34 18.37
CA ILE A 155 3.36 -25.52 19.06
C ILE A 155 1.83 -25.52 19.11
N ALA A 156 1.16 -24.42 18.78
CA ALA A 156 -0.29 -24.31 18.90
C ALA A 156 -0.82 -23.22 17.96
N ASP A 157 -1.74 -23.57 17.08
CA ASP A 157 -2.48 -22.59 16.27
C ASP A 157 -3.55 -21.84 17.09
N TRP A 158 -4.21 -20.90 16.47
CA TRP A 158 -5.27 -20.09 17.09
C TRP A 158 -6.40 -20.94 17.69
N MET A 159 -6.87 -21.97 16.98
CA MET A 159 -7.91 -22.87 17.48
C MET A 159 -7.41 -23.72 18.68
N SER A 160 -6.18 -24.15 18.65
CA SER A 160 -5.54 -24.85 19.77
C SER A 160 -5.50 -23.98 21.02
N ILE A 161 -5.13 -22.71 20.89
CA ILE A 161 -5.09 -21.75 21.99
C ILE A 161 -6.47 -21.58 22.64
N TRP A 162 -7.50 -21.36 21.85
CA TRP A 162 -8.88 -21.25 22.37
C TRP A 162 -9.35 -22.56 23.01
N THR A 163 -9.01 -23.69 22.43
CA THR A 163 -9.31 -25.01 23.03
C THR A 163 -8.67 -25.14 24.41
N ILE A 164 -7.41 -24.79 24.57
CA ILE A 164 -6.68 -24.83 25.85
C ILE A 164 -7.35 -23.90 26.88
N LEU A 165 -7.69 -22.67 26.51
CA LEU A 165 -8.31 -21.69 27.39
C LEU A 165 -9.74 -22.14 27.81
N SER A 166 -10.54 -22.67 26.89
CA SER A 166 -11.86 -23.21 27.19
C SER A 166 -11.76 -24.40 28.16
N GLN A 167 -10.87 -25.33 27.92
CA GLN A 167 -10.64 -26.47 28.78
C GLN A 167 -10.12 -26.10 30.18
N PHE A 168 -9.28 -25.04 30.26
CA PHE A 168 -8.85 -24.48 31.54
C PHE A 168 -10.07 -24.04 32.36
N GLU A 169 -10.97 -23.25 31.76
CA GLU A 169 -12.16 -22.78 32.46
C GLU A 169 -13.16 -23.89 32.78
N GLU A 170 -13.33 -24.87 31.90
CA GLU A 170 -14.18 -26.03 32.16
C GLU A 170 -13.71 -26.85 33.38
N LEU A 171 -12.41 -27.09 33.48
CA LEU A 171 -11.83 -27.77 34.62
C LEU A 171 -11.82 -26.88 35.87
N TYR A 172 -11.43 -25.62 35.75
CA TYR A 172 -11.33 -24.72 36.89
C TYR A 172 -12.68 -24.41 37.52
N PHE A 173 -13.72 -24.18 36.74
CA PHE A 173 -15.06 -23.92 37.23
C PHE A 173 -15.89 -25.19 37.47
N GLY A 174 -15.30 -26.35 37.26
CA GLY A 174 -15.90 -27.64 37.60
C GLY A 174 -16.99 -28.12 36.66
N LYS A 175 -17.02 -27.61 35.43
CA LYS A 175 -17.96 -28.08 34.37
C LYS A 175 -17.61 -29.52 33.97
N VAL A 176 -16.31 -29.88 33.97
CA VAL A 176 -15.81 -31.23 33.71
C VAL A 176 -14.81 -31.64 34.79
N GLN A 177 -14.69 -32.93 35.04
CA GLN A 177 -13.73 -33.51 36.01
C GLN A 177 -12.42 -33.95 35.34
N LYS A 178 -12.51 -34.38 34.08
CA LYS A 178 -11.39 -34.90 33.28
C LYS A 178 -11.60 -34.51 31.83
N LEU A 179 -10.51 -34.20 31.11
CA LEU A 179 -10.53 -33.97 29.68
C LEU A 179 -10.75 -35.29 28.91
N ALA A 180 -11.41 -35.19 27.76
CA ALA A 180 -11.63 -36.37 26.91
C ALA A 180 -10.31 -36.81 26.26
N GLU A 181 -10.08 -38.11 26.24
CA GLU A 181 -8.90 -38.69 25.62
C GLU A 181 -8.88 -38.46 24.12
N VAL A 182 -7.71 -38.16 23.58
CA VAL A 182 -7.47 -37.94 22.17
C VAL A 182 -6.56 -39.05 21.65
N ASN A 183 -7.11 -39.88 20.75
CA ASN A 183 -6.43 -41.08 20.24
C ASN A 183 -5.50 -40.83 19.06
N VAL A 184 -5.24 -39.58 18.72
CA VAL A 184 -4.40 -39.15 17.61
C VAL A 184 -3.50 -38.02 18.07
N SER A 185 -2.25 -38.01 17.64
CA SER A 185 -1.26 -36.99 17.98
C SER A 185 -1.07 -35.99 16.83
N PHE A 186 -0.48 -34.83 17.11
CA PHE A 186 -0.02 -33.91 16.09
C PHE A 186 1.05 -34.55 15.19
N ARG A 187 1.92 -35.40 15.76
CA ARG A 187 2.90 -36.18 15.00
C ARG A 187 2.21 -37.05 13.93
N ASP A 188 1.16 -37.82 14.35
CA ASP A 188 0.42 -38.67 13.42
C ASP A 188 -0.18 -37.87 12.25
N TYR A 189 -0.69 -36.67 12.56
CA TYR A 189 -1.19 -35.74 11.54
C TYR A 189 -0.09 -35.31 10.57
N VAL A 190 1.06 -34.83 11.07
CA VAL A 190 2.15 -34.34 10.23
C VAL A 190 2.69 -35.43 9.30
N ILE A 191 2.87 -36.65 9.81
CA ILE A 191 3.34 -37.80 9.04
C ILE A 191 2.29 -38.20 7.97
N SER A 192 0.99 -38.13 8.33
CA SER A 192 -0.07 -38.47 7.38
C SER A 192 -0.21 -37.36 6.31
N ALA A 193 -0.15 -36.10 6.71
CA ALA A 193 -0.22 -34.96 5.81
C ALA A 193 0.95 -34.93 4.81
N SER A 194 2.17 -35.35 5.23
CA SER A 194 3.30 -35.41 4.32
C SER A 194 3.09 -36.37 3.14
N LYS A 195 2.33 -37.48 3.34
CA LYS A 195 2.00 -38.44 2.28
C LYS A 195 1.01 -37.90 1.24
N ILE A 196 0.29 -36.81 1.56
CA ILE A 196 -0.61 -36.15 0.61
C ILE A 196 0.18 -35.59 -0.57
N LYS A 197 1.44 -35.20 -0.36
CA LYS A 197 2.33 -34.70 -1.43
C LYS A 197 2.59 -35.73 -2.55
N ASP A 198 2.35 -37.02 -2.29
CA ASP A 198 2.47 -38.10 -3.27
C ASP A 198 1.16 -38.37 -4.02
N THR A 199 0.12 -37.56 -3.83
CA THR A 199 -1.21 -37.78 -4.43
C THR A 199 -1.41 -36.95 -5.71
N ILE A 200 -2.28 -37.43 -6.60
CA ILE A 200 -2.70 -36.70 -7.80
C ILE A 200 -3.37 -35.37 -7.44
N SER A 201 -4.12 -35.31 -6.33
CA SER A 201 -4.78 -34.09 -5.88
C SER A 201 -3.76 -32.99 -5.56
N TYR A 202 -2.66 -33.33 -4.90
CA TYR A 202 -1.58 -32.39 -4.64
C TYR A 202 -0.91 -31.87 -5.94
N GLU A 203 -0.63 -32.78 -6.89
CA GLU A 203 -0.02 -32.38 -8.17
C GLU A 203 -0.97 -31.47 -8.98
N ASN A 204 -2.29 -31.69 -8.92
CA ASN A 204 -3.28 -30.80 -9.54
C ASN A 204 -3.27 -29.39 -8.91
N ASP A 205 -3.20 -29.32 -7.58
CA ASP A 205 -3.12 -28.04 -6.85
C ASP A 205 -1.82 -27.30 -7.18
N LYS A 206 -0.72 -28.01 -7.22
CA LYS A 206 0.58 -27.46 -7.64
C LYS A 206 0.55 -26.94 -9.07
N GLU A 207 -0.06 -27.68 -10.02
CA GLU A 207 -0.20 -27.23 -11.40
C GLU A 207 -1.02 -25.93 -11.50
N TYR A 208 -2.12 -25.81 -10.73
CA TYR A 208 -2.90 -24.59 -10.65
C TYR A 208 -2.02 -23.40 -10.23
N TRP A 209 -1.28 -23.55 -9.13
CA TRP A 209 -0.43 -22.48 -8.61
C TRP A 209 0.74 -22.16 -9.55
N MET A 210 1.34 -23.15 -10.17
CA MET A 210 2.44 -22.95 -11.14
C MET A 210 1.97 -22.18 -12.40
N LYS A 211 0.72 -22.36 -12.83
CA LYS A 211 0.11 -21.56 -13.91
C LYS A 211 -0.15 -20.12 -13.46
N LYS A 212 -0.55 -19.94 -12.20
CA LYS A 212 -0.89 -18.62 -11.63
C LYS A 212 0.33 -17.78 -11.22
N ILE A 213 1.48 -18.41 -10.96
CA ILE A 213 2.65 -17.79 -10.31
C ILE A 213 3.18 -16.54 -11.03
N ASP A 214 3.10 -16.50 -12.36
CA ASP A 214 3.56 -15.34 -13.15
C ASP A 214 2.67 -14.12 -12.98
N SER A 215 1.40 -14.32 -12.68
CA SER A 215 0.41 -13.26 -12.49
C SER A 215 0.32 -12.74 -11.05
N ILE A 216 0.87 -13.46 -10.05
CA ILE A 216 0.84 -13.04 -8.64
C ILE A 216 1.57 -11.70 -8.51
N PRO A 217 0.89 -10.62 -8.08
CA PRO A 217 1.51 -9.32 -7.87
C PRO A 217 2.30 -9.27 -6.56
N LYS A 218 3.13 -8.23 -6.41
CA LYS A 218 3.82 -7.93 -5.14
C LYS A 218 2.83 -7.55 -4.05
N ALA A 219 3.31 -7.53 -2.81
CA ALA A 219 2.61 -6.90 -1.70
C ALA A 219 2.29 -5.41 -1.97
N PRO A 220 1.31 -4.80 -1.27
CA PRO A 220 1.02 -3.38 -1.41
C PRO A 220 2.23 -2.52 -1.01
N ALA A 221 2.57 -1.56 -1.87
CA ALA A 221 3.71 -0.65 -1.68
C ALA A 221 3.30 0.55 -0.82
N LEU A 222 3.17 0.31 0.48
CA LEU A 222 2.78 1.31 1.47
C LEU A 222 3.91 2.33 1.76
N PRO A 223 3.60 3.52 2.31
CA PRO A 223 4.61 4.51 2.69
C PRO A 223 5.39 4.04 3.92
N LEU A 224 6.61 3.57 3.69
CA LEU A 224 7.51 3.10 4.74
C LEU A 224 8.37 4.27 5.24
N ASN A 225 8.77 4.20 6.51
CA ASN A 225 9.72 5.13 7.10
C ASN A 225 11.07 5.04 6.39
N ILE A 226 11.74 6.17 6.18
CA ILE A 226 13.04 6.25 5.51
C ILE A 226 14.13 5.39 6.17
N ASN A 227 13.98 5.09 7.45
CA ASN A 227 14.90 4.25 8.21
C ASN A 227 14.49 2.76 8.25
N THR A 228 13.44 2.35 7.56
CA THR A 228 12.95 0.96 7.61
C THR A 228 14.03 -0.04 7.20
N ASP A 229 14.82 0.27 6.17
CA ASP A 229 15.94 -0.60 5.76
C ASP A 229 17.04 -0.71 6.82
N LYS A 230 17.28 0.33 7.62
CA LYS A 230 18.22 0.28 8.76
C LYS A 230 17.74 -0.65 9.87
N ASN A 231 16.41 -0.81 10.00
CA ASN A 231 15.78 -1.70 10.99
C ASN A 231 15.58 -3.13 10.49
N LYS A 232 16.00 -3.43 9.26
CA LYS A 232 15.81 -4.74 8.61
C LYS A 232 16.39 -5.91 9.42
N TYR A 233 17.47 -5.68 10.13
CA TYR A 233 18.17 -6.66 10.98
C TYR A 233 18.20 -6.25 12.46
N SER A 234 17.21 -5.48 12.91
CA SER A 234 17.13 -5.03 14.30
C SER A 234 16.80 -6.18 15.23
N ASN A 235 17.47 -6.24 16.38
CA ASN A 235 17.18 -7.15 17.49
C ASN A 235 16.23 -6.54 18.54
N LYS A 236 15.79 -5.30 18.36
CA LYS A 236 14.86 -4.59 19.26
C LYS A 236 13.51 -4.37 18.56
N VAL A 237 12.89 -5.45 18.13
CA VAL A 237 11.61 -5.42 17.45
C VAL A 237 10.49 -5.44 18.47
N THR A 238 9.54 -4.52 18.35
CA THR A 238 8.30 -4.50 19.12
C THR A 238 7.12 -4.28 18.20
N PHE A 239 5.96 -4.75 18.66
CA PHE A 239 4.69 -4.56 17.96
C PHE A 239 3.77 -3.69 18.80
N GLU A 240 2.78 -3.07 18.16
CA GLU A 240 1.69 -2.37 18.81
C GLU A 240 0.36 -2.81 18.22
N ARG A 241 -0.68 -2.78 19.04
CA ARG A 241 -2.03 -3.18 18.63
C ARG A 241 -2.94 -1.97 18.48
N LYS A 242 -3.59 -1.86 17.33
CA LYS A 242 -4.81 -1.06 17.14
C LYS A 242 -5.99 -2.01 17.17
N ASN A 243 -7.11 -1.59 17.77
CA ASN A 243 -8.29 -2.44 17.87
C ASN A 243 -9.59 -1.65 17.69
N MET A 244 -10.59 -2.32 17.13
CA MET A 244 -11.95 -1.83 17.03
C MET A 244 -12.94 -2.99 17.19
N SER A 245 -14.20 -2.66 17.45
CA SER A 245 -15.27 -3.63 17.45
C SER A 245 -16.53 -3.10 16.77
N LEU A 246 -17.25 -3.97 16.08
CA LEU A 246 -18.65 -3.73 15.71
C LEU A 246 -19.54 -4.47 16.69
N SER A 247 -20.55 -3.77 17.23
CA SER A 247 -21.53 -4.40 18.09
C SER A 247 -22.23 -5.57 17.38
N LYS A 248 -22.78 -6.51 18.16
CA LYS A 248 -23.51 -7.66 17.60
C LYS A 248 -24.57 -7.24 16.58
N THR A 249 -25.35 -6.20 16.87
CA THR A 249 -26.39 -5.70 15.96
C THR A 249 -25.81 -5.24 14.62
N LYS A 250 -24.73 -4.45 14.65
CA LYS A 250 -24.05 -3.99 13.43
C LYS A 250 -23.45 -5.15 12.64
N TRP A 251 -22.85 -6.09 13.36
CA TRP A 251 -22.25 -7.26 12.74
C TRP A 251 -23.28 -8.21 12.11
N ASP A 252 -24.41 -8.44 12.77
CA ASP A 252 -25.48 -9.25 12.21
C ASP A 252 -26.10 -8.60 10.97
N ASN A 253 -26.23 -7.27 10.95
CA ASN A 253 -26.66 -6.54 9.75
C ASN A 253 -25.62 -6.67 8.61
N PHE A 254 -24.33 -6.50 8.92
CA PHE A 254 -23.23 -6.69 7.95
C PHE A 254 -23.29 -8.08 7.32
N LYS A 255 -23.40 -9.15 8.13
CA LYS A 255 -23.55 -10.54 7.66
C LYS A 255 -24.80 -10.73 6.80
N SER A 256 -25.92 -10.11 7.18
CA SER A 256 -27.15 -10.15 6.39
C SER A 256 -26.97 -9.52 5.00
N ILE A 257 -26.24 -8.41 4.92
CA ILE A 257 -25.93 -7.75 3.64
C ILE A 257 -24.99 -8.62 2.80
N CYS A 258 -23.96 -9.22 3.40
CA CYS A 258 -23.08 -10.20 2.72
C CYS A 258 -23.91 -11.32 2.06
N GLY A 259 -24.86 -11.91 2.81
CA GLY A 259 -25.74 -12.96 2.30
C GLY A 259 -26.60 -12.52 1.11
N LYS A 260 -27.09 -11.27 1.11
CA LYS A 260 -27.88 -10.72 -0.03
C LYS A 260 -27.03 -10.59 -1.30
N PHE A 261 -25.74 -10.33 -1.17
CA PHE A 261 -24.81 -10.19 -2.30
C PHE A 261 -24.07 -11.49 -2.66
N GLY A 262 -24.26 -12.57 -1.90
CA GLY A 262 -23.64 -13.87 -2.15
C GLY A 262 -22.14 -13.89 -1.89
N ILE A 263 -21.64 -13.10 -0.94
CA ILE A 263 -20.24 -13.10 -0.51
C ILE A 263 -20.12 -13.48 0.97
N THR A 264 -18.98 -14.02 1.35
CA THR A 264 -18.72 -14.35 2.76
C THR A 264 -18.37 -13.11 3.58
N PRO A 265 -18.68 -13.06 4.88
CA PRO A 265 -18.23 -11.99 5.75
C PRO A 265 -16.71 -11.81 5.77
N THR A 266 -15.94 -12.90 5.74
CA THR A 266 -14.49 -12.89 5.63
C THR A 266 -14.02 -12.14 4.39
N SER A 267 -14.56 -12.48 3.21
CA SER A 267 -14.21 -11.81 1.95
C SER A 267 -14.59 -10.33 1.97
N ALA A 268 -15.73 -9.98 2.58
CA ALA A 268 -16.16 -8.59 2.70
C ALA A 268 -15.23 -7.76 3.59
N VAL A 269 -14.82 -8.28 4.76
CA VAL A 269 -13.89 -7.59 5.65
C VAL A 269 -12.50 -7.50 5.00
N MET A 270 -12.04 -8.56 4.31
CA MET A 270 -10.80 -8.55 3.53
C MET A 270 -10.84 -7.51 2.41
N THR A 271 -11.99 -7.36 1.73
CA THR A 271 -12.19 -6.32 0.71
C THR A 271 -12.08 -4.93 1.33
N ALA A 272 -12.67 -4.70 2.51
CA ALA A 272 -12.54 -3.42 3.21
C ALA A 272 -11.08 -3.12 3.59
N TYR A 273 -10.33 -4.15 4.01
CA TYR A 273 -8.90 -4.03 4.25
C TYR A 273 -8.13 -3.68 2.97
N ALA A 274 -8.41 -4.39 1.87
CA ALA A 274 -7.80 -4.12 0.56
C ALA A 274 -8.11 -2.70 0.05
N TYR A 275 -9.31 -2.18 0.29
CA TYR A 275 -9.69 -0.80 -0.05
C TYR A 275 -8.82 0.23 0.66
N VAL A 276 -8.56 0.01 1.95
CA VAL A 276 -7.69 0.89 2.72
C VAL A 276 -6.24 0.77 2.27
N LEU A 277 -5.75 -0.46 2.08
CA LEU A 277 -4.39 -0.68 1.58
C LEU A 277 -4.17 0.00 0.22
N GLU A 278 -5.13 -0.11 -0.70
CA GLU A 278 -5.08 0.53 -2.02
C GLU A 278 -4.91 2.05 -1.93
N ARG A 279 -5.61 2.69 -0.99
CA ARG A 279 -5.58 4.15 -0.84
C ARG A 279 -4.18 4.69 -0.49
N TRP A 280 -3.38 3.92 0.24
CA TRP A 280 -2.00 4.26 0.62
C TRP A 280 -0.94 3.58 -0.24
N SER A 281 -1.33 2.62 -1.08
CA SER A 281 -0.38 1.87 -1.91
C SER A 281 -0.11 2.57 -3.24
N ARG A 282 1.16 2.51 -3.69
CA ARG A 282 1.56 2.97 -5.03
C ARG A 282 1.08 2.04 -6.14
N ASN A 283 0.90 0.75 -5.83
CA ASN A 283 0.39 -0.25 -6.78
C ASN A 283 -1.08 -0.56 -6.49
N LYS A 284 -1.88 -0.64 -7.55
CA LYS A 284 -3.31 -0.95 -7.50
C LYS A 284 -3.61 -2.45 -7.55
N LYS A 285 -2.62 -3.24 -7.95
CA LYS A 285 -2.66 -4.70 -7.95
C LYS A 285 -1.63 -5.19 -6.96
N PHE A 286 -2.07 -5.97 -5.99
CA PHE A 286 -1.21 -6.46 -4.93
C PHE A 286 -1.72 -7.77 -4.34
N SER A 287 -0.84 -8.46 -3.61
CA SER A 287 -1.17 -9.68 -2.88
C SER A 287 -1.25 -9.41 -1.39
N ILE A 288 -2.22 -10.05 -0.73
CA ILE A 288 -2.36 -10.12 0.72
C ILE A 288 -2.05 -11.56 1.14
N ASN A 289 -1.21 -11.72 2.14
CA ASN A 289 -0.92 -13.02 2.74
C ASN A 289 -2.05 -13.35 3.73
N MET A 290 -2.85 -14.38 3.45
CA MET A 290 -3.96 -14.78 4.30
C MET A 290 -3.59 -15.99 5.15
N THR A 291 -3.77 -15.89 6.46
CA THR A 291 -3.65 -17.03 7.37
C THR A 291 -4.90 -17.91 7.27
N VAL A 292 -4.71 -19.18 7.02
CA VAL A 292 -5.79 -20.18 6.92
C VAL A 292 -5.55 -21.33 7.88
N LEU A 293 -6.62 -21.88 8.44
CA LEU A 293 -6.58 -23.12 9.22
C LEU A 293 -6.68 -24.30 8.26
N ASN A 294 -5.66 -25.14 8.23
CA ASN A 294 -5.57 -26.29 7.36
C ASN A 294 -5.59 -27.62 8.12
N ARG A 295 -6.61 -27.77 9.01
CA ARG A 295 -6.85 -29.04 9.70
C ARG A 295 -7.53 -30.01 8.74
N LEU A 296 -6.74 -30.76 7.98
CA LEU A 296 -7.27 -31.76 7.06
C LEU A 296 -8.02 -32.86 7.86
N PRO A 297 -9.20 -33.32 7.43
CA PRO A 297 -10.03 -34.29 8.14
C PRO A 297 -9.49 -35.72 8.02
N LEU A 298 -8.23 -35.92 8.44
CA LEU A 298 -7.53 -37.19 8.36
C LEU A 298 -7.97 -38.16 9.49
N HIS A 299 -8.57 -37.63 10.56
CA HIS A 299 -9.07 -38.41 11.69
C HIS A 299 -10.25 -37.70 12.35
N GLU A 300 -11.24 -38.42 12.87
CA GLU A 300 -12.46 -37.86 13.49
C GLU A 300 -12.17 -36.94 14.69
N ASN A 301 -11.10 -37.21 15.44
CA ASN A 301 -10.70 -36.46 16.63
C ASN A 301 -9.65 -35.34 16.33
N ILE A 302 -9.34 -35.07 15.06
CA ILE A 302 -8.30 -34.09 14.71
C ILE A 302 -8.63 -32.66 15.20
N GLY A 303 -9.91 -32.32 15.32
CA GLY A 303 -10.36 -31.04 15.88
C GLY A 303 -10.01 -30.81 17.35
N ARG A 304 -9.66 -31.88 18.10
CA ARG A 304 -9.28 -31.83 19.53
C ARG A 304 -7.78 -31.86 19.75
N VAL A 305 -6.99 -32.10 18.71
CA VAL A 305 -5.54 -32.15 18.79
C VAL A 305 -4.98 -30.73 18.89
N ILE A 306 -4.12 -30.52 19.87
CA ILE A 306 -3.34 -29.29 19.99
C ILE A 306 -2.13 -29.39 19.05
N GLY A 307 -1.87 -28.36 18.27
CA GLY A 307 -0.75 -28.27 17.34
C GLY A 307 -0.88 -27.05 16.42
N ASP A 308 0.11 -26.82 15.61
CA ASP A 308 0.08 -25.76 14.60
C ASP A 308 -0.36 -26.31 13.23
N PHE A 309 -1.66 -26.17 12.94
CA PHE A 309 -2.26 -26.53 11.66
C PHE A 309 -2.39 -25.32 10.73
N THR A 310 -1.71 -24.24 11.05
CA THR A 310 -1.74 -23.02 10.24
C THR A 310 -1.13 -23.29 8.87
N SER A 311 -1.72 -22.69 7.86
CA SER A 311 -1.17 -22.52 6.53
C SER A 311 -1.36 -21.08 6.10
N VAL A 312 -0.85 -20.72 4.95
CA VAL A 312 -1.09 -19.42 4.35
C VAL A 312 -1.60 -19.57 2.93
N ASP A 313 -2.32 -18.58 2.45
CA ASP A 313 -2.79 -18.42 1.09
C ASP A 313 -2.40 -17.04 0.56
N ILE A 314 -2.12 -16.94 -0.73
CA ILE A 314 -1.77 -15.68 -1.38
C ILE A 314 -2.95 -15.19 -2.20
N VAL A 315 -3.68 -14.23 -1.63
CA VAL A 315 -4.87 -13.65 -2.26
C VAL A 315 -4.46 -12.41 -3.06
N ASP A 316 -4.50 -12.53 -4.38
CA ASP A 316 -4.27 -11.41 -5.27
C ASP A 316 -5.53 -10.55 -5.44
N VAL A 317 -5.33 -9.24 -5.37
CA VAL A 317 -6.39 -8.23 -5.45
C VAL A 317 -6.06 -7.23 -6.56
N ASP A 318 -7.03 -6.95 -7.44
CA ASP A 318 -6.92 -5.95 -8.49
C ASP A 318 -7.90 -4.80 -8.25
N MET A 319 -7.39 -3.70 -7.67
CA MET A 319 -8.16 -2.47 -7.39
C MET A 319 -7.95 -1.40 -8.48
N SER A 320 -7.42 -1.77 -9.65
CA SER A 320 -7.13 -0.81 -10.73
C SER A 320 -8.35 -0.36 -11.52
N LYS A 321 -9.45 -1.09 -11.41
CA LYS A 321 -10.72 -0.79 -12.05
C LYS A 321 -11.52 0.16 -11.17
N ASN A 322 -12.34 1.01 -11.78
CA ASN A 322 -13.23 1.89 -11.04
C ASN A 322 -14.57 1.18 -10.80
N GLU A 323 -14.57 0.22 -9.88
CA GLU A 323 -15.72 -0.65 -9.56
C GLU A 323 -16.30 -0.32 -8.17
N SER A 324 -17.52 -0.77 -7.90
CA SER A 324 -18.15 -0.62 -6.58
C SER A 324 -17.48 -1.53 -5.54
N PHE A 325 -17.69 -1.24 -4.25
CA PHE A 325 -17.21 -2.10 -3.17
C PHE A 325 -17.67 -3.55 -3.33
N ILE A 326 -18.95 -3.76 -3.74
CA ILE A 326 -19.49 -5.11 -3.90
C ILE A 326 -18.86 -5.86 -5.08
N ASP A 327 -18.50 -5.18 -6.16
CA ASP A 327 -17.86 -5.83 -7.30
C ASP A 327 -16.46 -6.32 -6.94
N TYR A 328 -15.69 -5.52 -6.21
CA TYR A 328 -14.43 -5.96 -5.61
C TYR A 328 -14.63 -7.09 -4.60
N GLY A 329 -15.67 -7.01 -3.76
CA GLY A 329 -16.03 -8.07 -2.81
C GLY A 329 -16.30 -9.41 -3.48
N LYS A 330 -17.01 -9.41 -4.60
CA LYS A 330 -17.23 -10.62 -5.41
C LYS A 330 -15.94 -11.16 -6.02
N GLN A 331 -15.05 -10.28 -6.48
CA GLN A 331 -13.75 -10.67 -7.00
C GLN A 331 -12.89 -11.34 -5.93
N VAL A 332 -12.74 -10.69 -4.75
CA VAL A 332 -11.98 -11.24 -3.61
C VAL A 332 -12.59 -12.57 -3.17
N ASN A 333 -13.92 -12.65 -3.06
CA ASN A 333 -14.61 -13.88 -2.68
C ASN A 333 -14.34 -15.02 -3.67
N LYS A 334 -14.38 -14.75 -4.97
CA LYS A 334 -14.07 -15.72 -6.03
C LYS A 334 -12.62 -16.20 -5.92
N THR A 335 -11.66 -15.28 -5.86
CA THR A 335 -10.23 -15.61 -5.75
C THR A 335 -9.95 -16.46 -4.50
N LEU A 336 -10.56 -16.10 -3.36
CA LEU A 336 -10.36 -16.83 -2.13
C LEU A 336 -10.89 -18.27 -2.23
N PHE A 337 -12.09 -18.50 -2.79
CA PHE A 337 -12.60 -19.84 -2.96
C PHE A 337 -11.79 -20.67 -3.95
N GLU A 338 -11.38 -20.10 -5.09
CA GLU A 338 -10.52 -20.78 -6.06
C GLU A 338 -9.18 -21.20 -5.44
N ASN A 339 -8.58 -20.35 -4.62
CA ASN A 339 -7.34 -20.68 -3.92
C ASN A 339 -7.54 -21.78 -2.85
N LEU A 340 -8.63 -21.67 -2.06
CA LEU A 340 -8.94 -22.67 -1.03
C LEU A 340 -9.27 -24.07 -1.61
N ASP A 341 -9.80 -24.14 -2.82
CA ASP A 341 -9.98 -25.40 -3.54
C ASP A 341 -8.64 -26.06 -3.90
N HIS A 342 -7.56 -25.27 -3.98
CA HIS A 342 -6.20 -25.72 -4.30
C HIS A 342 -5.21 -25.57 -3.12
N ARG A 343 -5.68 -25.77 -1.89
CA ARG A 343 -4.93 -25.54 -0.63
C ARG A 343 -3.94 -26.64 -0.25
N LEU A 344 -3.91 -27.76 -0.96
CA LEU A 344 -2.94 -28.85 -0.69
C LEU A 344 -1.51 -28.43 -1.05
N PHE A 345 -1.33 -27.55 -2.06
CA PHE A 345 -0.08 -26.86 -2.31
C PHE A 345 -0.10 -25.55 -1.52
N SER A 346 0.61 -25.52 -0.41
CA SER A 346 0.52 -24.44 0.58
C SER A 346 1.02 -23.09 0.05
N GLY A 347 0.47 -21.98 0.57
CA GLY A 347 0.98 -20.64 0.22
C GLY A 347 2.45 -20.44 0.59
N VAL A 348 3.00 -21.17 1.57
CA VAL A 348 4.46 -21.18 1.84
C VAL A 348 5.23 -21.77 0.66
N GLU A 349 4.72 -22.84 0.06
CA GLU A 349 5.30 -23.44 -1.15
C GLU A 349 5.16 -22.48 -2.34
N VAL A 350 4.00 -21.80 -2.48
CA VAL A 350 3.79 -20.75 -3.50
C VAL A 350 4.81 -19.62 -3.34
N ILE A 351 5.01 -19.09 -2.13
CA ILE A 351 6.00 -18.02 -1.85
C ILE A 351 7.41 -18.49 -2.18
N ARG A 352 7.75 -19.75 -1.88
CA ARG A 352 9.05 -20.36 -2.20
C ARG A 352 9.29 -20.41 -3.70
N GLU A 353 8.32 -20.89 -4.48
CA GLU A 353 8.41 -20.92 -5.94
C GLU A 353 8.42 -19.52 -6.55
N LEU A 354 7.63 -18.59 -6.02
CA LEU A 354 7.65 -17.19 -6.42
C LEU A 354 9.04 -16.56 -6.18
N SER A 355 9.65 -16.85 -5.02
CA SER A 355 11.00 -16.39 -4.68
C SER A 355 12.06 -16.98 -5.63
N ARG A 356 11.96 -18.25 -5.98
CA ARG A 356 12.87 -18.88 -6.97
C ARG A 356 12.77 -18.24 -8.34
N LYS A 357 11.55 -17.88 -8.75
CA LYS A 357 11.27 -17.37 -10.10
C LYS A 357 11.53 -15.88 -10.25
N LYS A 358 11.13 -15.07 -9.24
CA LYS A 358 11.12 -13.60 -9.30
C LYS A 358 12.03 -12.92 -8.27
N GLY A 359 12.67 -13.69 -7.39
CA GLY A 359 13.55 -13.19 -6.32
C GLY A 359 12.84 -12.95 -5.00
N GLY A 360 13.61 -12.97 -3.89
CA GLY A 360 13.09 -12.87 -2.53
C GLY A 360 12.36 -11.56 -2.23
N ASP A 361 12.84 -10.43 -2.72
CA ASP A 361 12.18 -9.12 -2.53
C ASP A 361 10.82 -9.05 -3.25
N TYR A 362 10.63 -9.82 -4.32
CA TYR A 362 9.34 -9.89 -5.00
C TYR A 362 8.34 -10.74 -4.20
N ALA A 363 8.80 -11.83 -3.62
CA ALA A 363 8.00 -12.79 -2.87
C ALA A 363 7.77 -12.37 -1.40
N PHE A 364 8.29 -11.22 -0.99
CA PHE A 364 8.10 -10.69 0.36
C PHE A 364 6.68 -10.17 0.56
N MET A 365 5.90 -10.83 1.45
CA MET A 365 4.47 -10.59 1.66
C MET A 365 4.17 -10.16 3.11
N PRO A 366 4.58 -8.95 3.53
CA PRO A 366 4.54 -8.54 4.94
C PRO A 366 3.17 -8.06 5.43
N ILE A 367 2.16 -8.05 4.58
CA ILE A 367 0.80 -7.61 4.90
C ILE A 367 -0.08 -8.83 5.00
N VAL A 368 -0.56 -9.10 6.22
CA VAL A 368 -1.27 -10.32 6.58
C VAL A 368 -2.73 -10.02 6.92
N PHE A 369 -3.60 -10.95 6.59
CA PHE A 369 -5.00 -10.97 7.00
C PHE A 369 -5.30 -12.32 7.66
N THR A 370 -5.69 -12.31 8.93
CA THR A 370 -6.01 -13.50 9.72
C THR A 370 -7.49 -13.48 10.08
N SER A 371 -8.25 -14.46 9.62
CA SER A 371 -9.70 -14.54 9.88
C SER A 371 -10.07 -15.77 10.71
N ALA A 372 -10.73 -15.51 11.84
CA ALA A 372 -11.40 -16.49 12.66
C ALA A 372 -12.94 -16.33 12.64
N ILE A 373 -13.48 -15.62 11.63
CA ILE A 373 -14.93 -15.42 11.46
C ILE A 373 -15.59 -16.78 11.20
N GLY A 374 -16.59 -17.11 12.03
CA GLY A 374 -17.34 -18.35 11.94
C GLY A 374 -16.59 -19.62 12.37
N LEU A 375 -15.33 -19.50 12.83
CA LEU A 375 -14.52 -20.64 13.28
C LEU A 375 -14.69 -20.95 14.77
N ILE A 376 -15.07 -19.94 15.56
CA ILE A 376 -15.17 -20.08 17.00
C ILE A 376 -16.62 -20.37 17.37
N ASN A 377 -16.87 -21.56 17.90
CA ASN A 377 -18.21 -21.92 18.42
C ASN A 377 -18.56 -20.99 19.60
N ASN A 378 -19.87 -20.74 19.80
CA ASN A 378 -20.37 -19.92 20.91
C ASN A 378 -19.81 -20.37 22.29
N ASP A 379 -19.54 -21.67 22.47
CA ASP A 379 -18.97 -22.21 23.71
C ASP A 379 -17.52 -21.79 23.93
N MET A 380 -16.74 -21.63 22.86
CA MET A 380 -15.32 -21.20 22.94
C MET A 380 -15.16 -19.70 23.20
N THR A 381 -16.14 -18.88 22.78
CA THR A 381 -16.15 -17.42 23.06
C THR A 381 -16.83 -17.07 24.38
N ASN A 382 -17.46 -18.05 25.05
CA ASN A 382 -18.19 -17.84 26.30
C ASN A 382 -17.31 -18.12 27.52
N LEU A 383 -16.06 -17.62 27.48
CA LEU A 383 -15.20 -17.65 28.65
C LEU A 383 -15.79 -16.76 29.75
N LYS A 384 -15.64 -17.15 30.99
CA LYS A 384 -15.97 -16.32 32.15
C LYS A 384 -14.97 -15.18 32.36
N GLY A 385 -13.74 -15.38 31.92
CA GLY A 385 -12.72 -14.35 31.92
C GLY A 385 -12.83 -13.41 30.71
N ASP A 386 -12.67 -12.12 30.97
CA ASP A 386 -12.65 -11.09 29.92
C ASP A 386 -11.25 -10.98 29.31
N LEU A 387 -11.12 -11.08 27.99
CA LEU A 387 -9.85 -10.76 27.30
C LEU A 387 -9.61 -9.24 27.40
N SER A 388 -8.74 -8.84 28.32
CA SER A 388 -8.47 -7.42 28.65
C SER A 388 -7.31 -6.81 27.87
N TYR A 389 -6.40 -7.64 27.36
CA TYR A 389 -5.27 -7.24 26.54
C TYR A 389 -4.78 -8.43 25.72
N GLY A 390 -4.27 -8.16 24.53
CA GLY A 390 -3.62 -9.16 23.70
C GLY A 390 -2.74 -8.50 22.65
N ILE A 391 -1.66 -9.17 22.28
CA ILE A 391 -0.77 -8.78 21.19
C ILE A 391 -0.10 -10.01 20.62
N SER A 392 0.01 -10.06 19.29
CA SER A 392 0.82 -11.06 18.61
C SER A 392 1.99 -10.43 17.86
N GLN A 393 2.98 -11.26 17.58
CA GLN A 393 4.11 -10.88 16.75
C GLN A 393 4.45 -12.03 15.80
N THR A 394 4.80 -11.68 14.58
CA THR A 394 5.17 -12.64 13.55
C THR A 394 6.40 -12.15 12.80
N PRO A 395 7.42 -13.01 12.58
CA PRO A 395 8.58 -12.63 11.76
C PRO A 395 8.14 -12.20 10.36
N GLN A 396 8.82 -11.20 9.80
CA GLN A 396 8.59 -10.71 8.44
C GLN A 396 7.21 -10.09 8.17
N VAL A 397 6.39 -9.88 9.19
CA VAL A 397 5.08 -9.23 9.09
C VAL A 397 5.20 -7.78 9.54
N PHE A 398 4.60 -6.88 8.77
CA PHE A 398 4.50 -5.46 9.06
C PHE A 398 3.15 -5.10 9.67
N ILE A 399 2.07 -5.67 9.11
CA ILE A 399 0.70 -5.54 9.63
C ILE A 399 0.04 -6.91 9.57
N ASP A 400 -0.49 -7.37 10.68
CA ASP A 400 -1.41 -8.51 10.76
C ASP A 400 -2.80 -8.00 11.15
N CYS A 401 -3.73 -8.01 10.17
CA CYS A 401 -5.12 -7.68 10.38
C CYS A 401 -5.89 -8.92 10.82
N GLN A 402 -6.15 -9.03 12.12
CA GLN A 402 -6.84 -10.16 12.74
C GLN A 402 -8.32 -9.83 12.93
N VAL A 403 -9.19 -10.71 12.47
CA VAL A 403 -10.64 -10.54 12.60
C VAL A 403 -11.28 -11.79 13.20
N MET A 404 -12.14 -11.59 14.19
CA MET A 404 -12.90 -12.67 14.82
C MET A 404 -14.29 -12.20 15.20
N ASP A 405 -15.25 -13.12 15.21
CA ASP A 405 -16.62 -12.85 15.63
C ASP A 405 -17.09 -13.78 16.75
N GLY A 406 -18.12 -13.36 17.44
CA GLY A 406 -18.73 -14.11 18.52
C GLY A 406 -19.96 -13.44 19.07
N VAL A 407 -20.32 -13.76 20.30
CA VAL A 407 -21.48 -13.19 20.99
C VAL A 407 -21.41 -11.66 21.16
N PHE A 408 -20.22 -11.11 21.13
CA PHE A 408 -19.94 -9.67 21.24
C PHE A 408 -20.06 -8.90 19.89
N GLY A 409 -20.14 -9.60 18.77
CA GLY A 409 -20.12 -9.03 17.42
C GLY A 409 -18.82 -9.32 16.68
N LEU A 410 -18.25 -8.34 15.96
CA LEU A 410 -16.93 -8.44 15.30
C LEU A 410 -15.88 -7.71 16.13
N GLN A 411 -14.73 -8.34 16.33
CA GLN A 411 -13.53 -7.72 16.84
C GLN A 411 -12.46 -7.72 15.75
N VAL A 412 -11.78 -6.60 15.61
CA VAL A 412 -10.65 -6.42 14.69
C VAL A 412 -9.45 -5.89 15.44
N ASN A 413 -8.30 -6.52 15.20
CA ASN A 413 -7.02 -6.08 15.72
C ASN A 413 -6.02 -5.94 14.57
N TRP A 414 -5.27 -4.85 14.56
CA TRP A 414 -4.07 -4.74 13.73
C TRP A 414 -2.85 -4.80 14.64
N ASP A 415 -2.06 -5.85 14.50
CA ASP A 415 -0.75 -5.95 15.14
C ASP A 415 0.31 -5.42 14.18
N VAL A 416 0.94 -4.32 14.54
CA VAL A 416 1.81 -3.54 13.65
C VAL A 416 3.24 -3.53 14.18
N ARG A 417 4.19 -3.87 13.32
CA ARG A 417 5.62 -3.79 13.63
C ARG A 417 6.05 -2.34 13.73
N LYS A 418 6.59 -1.93 14.88
CA LYS A 418 7.00 -0.53 15.14
C LYS A 418 8.21 -0.13 14.31
N GLY A 419 8.25 1.14 13.93
CA GLY A 419 9.36 1.74 13.19
C GLY A 419 9.42 1.38 11.70
N VAL A 420 8.37 0.74 11.15
CA VAL A 420 8.26 0.40 9.73
C VAL A 420 7.60 1.51 8.94
N PHE A 421 6.58 2.14 9.48
CA PHE A 421 5.79 3.17 8.81
C PHE A 421 6.13 4.56 9.32
N GLU A 422 5.85 5.60 8.53
CA GLU A 422 5.87 6.98 8.98
C GLU A 422 4.82 7.21 10.06
N GLU A 423 5.05 8.22 10.91
CA GLU A 423 4.09 8.61 11.94
C GLU A 423 2.72 8.89 11.32
N THR A 424 1.66 8.58 12.05
CA THR A 424 0.25 8.74 11.68
C THR A 424 -0.28 7.81 10.58
N VAL A 425 0.55 7.25 9.70
CA VAL A 425 0.07 6.41 8.57
C VAL A 425 -0.83 5.28 9.05
N ILE A 426 -0.42 4.54 10.08
CA ILE A 426 -1.21 3.42 10.62
C ILE A 426 -2.48 3.92 11.31
N ASP A 427 -2.40 5.03 12.05
CA ASP A 427 -3.56 5.60 12.72
C ASP A 427 -4.61 6.09 11.72
N ASP A 428 -4.17 6.76 10.66
CA ASP A 428 -5.02 7.21 9.57
C ASP A 428 -5.68 6.04 8.83
N MET A 429 -4.89 5.03 8.45
CA MET A 429 -5.39 3.83 7.78
C MET A 429 -6.41 3.09 8.64
N PHE A 430 -6.10 2.90 9.93
CA PHE A 430 -6.97 2.19 10.85
C PHE A 430 -8.28 2.94 11.11
N SER A 431 -8.21 4.27 11.31
CA SER A 431 -9.39 5.12 11.48
C SER A 431 -10.34 5.07 10.27
N ILE A 432 -9.78 5.07 9.06
CA ILE A 432 -10.58 4.96 7.83
C ILE A 432 -11.16 3.55 7.68
N PHE A 433 -10.41 2.52 8.05
CA PHE A 433 -10.89 1.14 8.06
C PHE A 433 -12.07 0.96 9.02
N GLU A 434 -11.95 1.49 10.25
CA GLU A 434 -13.03 1.50 11.25
C GLU A 434 -14.28 2.20 10.73
N LYS A 435 -14.11 3.39 10.15
CA LYS A 435 -15.21 4.14 9.54
C LYS A 435 -15.87 3.35 8.40
N LEU A 436 -15.08 2.78 7.50
CA LEU A 436 -15.59 1.99 6.37
C LEU A 436 -16.42 0.80 6.86
N LEU A 437 -15.93 0.01 7.81
CA LEU A 437 -16.68 -1.12 8.36
C LEU A 437 -17.97 -0.66 9.05
N ASN A 438 -17.95 0.46 9.78
CA ASN A 438 -19.15 1.04 10.36
C ASN A 438 -20.17 1.44 9.28
N ASP A 439 -19.73 2.16 8.24
CA ASP A 439 -20.59 2.60 7.13
C ASP A 439 -21.20 1.40 6.38
N LEU A 440 -20.41 0.37 6.09
CA LEU A 440 -20.86 -0.87 5.47
C LEU A 440 -21.86 -1.67 6.34
N SER A 441 -21.75 -1.55 7.67
CA SER A 441 -22.65 -2.21 8.61
C SER A 441 -24.03 -1.54 8.73
N VAL A 442 -24.23 -0.34 8.17
CA VAL A 442 -25.48 0.41 8.28
C VAL A 442 -26.44 0.09 7.14
N SER A 443 -25.98 0.17 5.90
CA SER A 443 -26.86 0.02 4.74
C SER A 443 -26.18 -0.62 3.53
N LYS A 444 -26.98 -1.30 2.68
CA LYS A 444 -26.50 -1.93 1.46
C LYS A 444 -26.09 -0.91 0.38
N GLU A 445 -26.68 0.29 0.41
CA GLU A 445 -26.37 1.36 -0.56
C GLU A 445 -24.88 1.77 -0.48
N ASN A 446 -24.28 1.65 0.70
CA ASN A 446 -22.83 1.91 0.86
C ASN A 446 -21.94 0.87 0.14
N TRP A 447 -22.47 -0.31 -0.15
CA TRP A 447 -21.74 -1.36 -0.87
C TRP A 447 -21.79 -1.18 -2.39
N GLU A 448 -22.81 -0.50 -2.88
CA GLU A 448 -23.05 -0.25 -4.31
C GLU A 448 -22.37 1.04 -4.80
N LYS A 449 -21.84 1.85 -3.88
CA LYS A 449 -21.12 3.10 -4.20
C LYS A 449 -19.79 2.80 -4.87
N ASN A 450 -19.50 3.61 -5.88
CA ASN A 450 -18.22 3.69 -6.53
C ASN A 450 -17.54 5.01 -6.15
N GLU A 451 -17.18 5.15 -4.89
CA GLU A 451 -16.53 6.34 -4.36
C GLU A 451 -15.19 5.97 -3.74
N ALA A 452 -14.15 6.71 -4.10
CA ALA A 452 -12.85 6.56 -3.44
C ALA A 452 -12.96 6.93 -1.95
N LEU A 453 -12.22 6.21 -1.10
CA LEU A 453 -12.12 6.54 0.31
C LEU A 453 -11.62 7.98 0.48
N LYS A 454 -12.29 8.74 1.36
CA LYS A 454 -11.86 10.09 1.70
C LYS A 454 -10.54 10.04 2.44
N LEU A 455 -9.68 11.00 2.15
CA LEU A 455 -8.44 11.19 2.91
C LEU A 455 -8.75 11.67 4.34
N PRO A 456 -7.83 11.48 5.30
CA PRO A 456 -7.90 12.14 6.59
C PRO A 456 -8.08 13.66 6.44
N GLN A 457 -8.86 14.28 7.32
CA GLN A 457 -9.19 15.70 7.21
C GLN A 457 -7.95 16.61 7.17
N TRP A 458 -6.89 16.25 7.90
CA TRP A 458 -5.66 17.02 7.91
C TRP A 458 -4.94 16.96 6.57
N GLN A 459 -4.97 15.80 5.87
CA GLN A 459 -4.41 15.64 4.53
C GLN A 459 -5.23 16.42 3.49
N GLU A 460 -6.57 16.35 3.57
CA GLU A 460 -7.45 17.16 2.72
C GLU A 460 -7.20 18.65 2.89
N LYS A 461 -7.02 19.08 4.15
CA LYS A 461 -6.71 20.48 4.47
C LYS A 461 -5.35 20.88 3.90
N LEU A 462 -4.30 20.08 4.14
CA LEU A 462 -2.96 20.33 3.62
C LEU A 462 -2.99 20.42 2.07
N PHE A 463 -3.73 19.53 1.43
CA PHE A 463 -3.87 19.54 -0.04
C PHE A 463 -4.56 20.82 -0.53
N LYS A 464 -5.62 21.26 0.15
CA LYS A 464 -6.31 22.54 -0.15
C LYS A 464 -5.40 23.74 0.09
N ASP A 465 -4.67 23.76 1.21
CA ASP A 465 -3.79 24.87 1.56
C ASP A 465 -2.64 25.01 0.57
N VAL A 466 -1.99 23.91 0.20
CA VAL A 466 -0.88 23.90 -0.78
C VAL A 466 -1.37 24.30 -2.18
N ASN A 467 -2.58 23.89 -2.57
CA ASN A 467 -3.16 24.22 -3.88
C ASN A 467 -3.91 25.57 -3.90
N ASN A 468 -4.00 26.26 -2.78
CA ASN A 468 -4.62 27.59 -2.71
C ASN A 468 -3.62 28.64 -3.22
N THR A 469 -3.33 28.57 -4.52
CA THR A 469 -2.36 29.44 -5.20
C THR A 469 -3.02 30.52 -6.04
N ALA A 470 -4.35 30.67 -5.93
CA ALA A 470 -5.09 31.67 -6.69
C ALA A 470 -4.63 33.09 -6.31
N LYS A 471 -4.21 33.88 -7.28
CA LYS A 471 -3.82 35.26 -7.17
C LYS A 471 -4.43 36.06 -8.31
N GLU A 472 -4.67 37.37 -8.10
CA GLU A 472 -4.95 38.26 -9.21
C GLU A 472 -3.73 38.33 -10.14
N LEU A 473 -3.97 38.03 -11.43
CA LEU A 473 -2.94 38.08 -12.44
C LEU A 473 -2.85 39.45 -13.04
N PRO A 474 -1.65 39.96 -13.32
CA PRO A 474 -1.48 41.20 -14.07
C PRO A 474 -2.16 41.08 -15.45
N ARG A 475 -2.90 42.13 -15.83
CA ARG A 475 -3.62 42.17 -17.13
C ARG A 475 -2.80 42.94 -18.16
N HIS A 476 -1.83 42.30 -18.75
CA HIS A 476 -1.02 42.84 -19.84
C HIS A 476 -0.61 41.75 -20.84
N LEU A 477 -0.15 42.18 -22.02
CA LEU A 477 0.37 41.27 -23.02
C LEU A 477 1.84 40.96 -22.75
N ILE A 478 2.35 39.82 -23.25
CA ILE A 478 3.71 39.35 -23.02
C ILE A 478 4.77 40.39 -23.39
N HIS A 479 4.50 41.24 -24.39
CA HIS A 479 5.40 42.28 -24.87
C HIS A 479 5.16 43.68 -24.24
N SER A 480 4.11 43.87 -23.45
CA SER A 480 3.75 45.20 -22.91
C SER A 480 4.89 45.83 -22.11
N LYS A 481 5.53 45.07 -21.21
CA LYS A 481 6.66 45.58 -20.40
C LYS A 481 7.89 45.91 -21.25
N ILE A 482 8.10 45.23 -22.36
CA ILE A 482 9.18 45.50 -23.29
C ILE A 482 8.95 46.88 -23.97
N LEU A 483 7.71 47.15 -24.39
CA LEU A 483 7.34 48.46 -24.94
C LEU A 483 7.50 49.58 -23.90
N GLU A 484 7.09 49.34 -22.65
CA GLU A 484 7.28 50.30 -21.57
C GLU A 484 8.78 50.57 -21.29
N CYS A 485 9.64 49.56 -21.32
CA CYS A 485 11.09 49.72 -21.17
C CYS A 485 11.67 50.57 -22.33
N ALA A 486 11.26 50.29 -23.55
CA ALA A 486 11.69 51.08 -24.72
C ALA A 486 11.27 52.56 -24.63
N ALA A 487 10.08 52.83 -24.11
CA ALA A 487 9.60 54.21 -23.92
C ALA A 487 10.36 54.95 -22.79
N LYS A 488 10.75 54.21 -21.71
CA LYS A 488 11.42 54.81 -20.54
C LYS A 488 12.97 54.94 -20.72
N THR A 489 13.56 53.94 -21.36
CA THR A 489 15.05 53.83 -21.47
C THR A 489 15.43 53.40 -22.91
N PRO A 490 15.15 54.20 -23.95
CA PRO A 490 15.35 53.80 -25.35
C PRO A 490 16.81 53.48 -25.67
N ASP A 491 17.76 54.20 -25.06
CA ASP A 491 19.18 54.07 -25.33
C ASP A 491 19.89 52.91 -24.60
N ARG A 492 19.14 52.21 -23.71
CA ARG A 492 19.71 51.07 -22.98
C ARG A 492 19.79 49.86 -23.91
N ILE A 493 20.88 49.09 -23.79
CA ILE A 493 21.05 47.81 -24.51
C ILE A 493 19.93 46.84 -24.10
N ALA A 494 19.18 46.38 -25.09
CA ALA A 494 18.13 45.37 -24.92
C ALA A 494 18.63 43.96 -25.23
N LEU A 495 19.40 43.82 -26.32
CA LEU A 495 19.86 42.51 -26.81
C LEU A 495 21.34 42.63 -27.20
N ALA A 496 22.06 41.53 -26.98
CA ALA A 496 23.46 41.36 -27.41
C ALA A 496 23.66 39.94 -27.96
N ASP A 497 24.34 39.80 -29.09
CA ASP A 497 24.81 38.53 -29.65
C ASP A 497 26.25 38.68 -30.20
N GLU A 498 26.75 37.66 -30.87
CA GLU A 498 28.11 37.66 -31.44
C GLU A 498 28.28 38.74 -32.55
N ASN A 499 27.18 39.23 -33.13
CA ASN A 499 27.19 40.22 -34.20
C ASN A 499 27.07 41.68 -33.70
N GLY A 500 26.76 41.87 -32.41
CA GLY A 500 26.69 43.20 -31.82
C GLY A 500 25.64 43.37 -30.73
N THR A 501 25.22 44.63 -30.54
CA THR A 501 24.21 45.02 -29.55
C THR A 501 23.12 45.88 -30.19
N VAL A 502 21.91 45.77 -29.63
CA VAL A 502 20.75 46.61 -30.06
C VAL A 502 20.10 47.20 -28.81
N THR A 503 19.81 48.50 -28.88
CA THR A 503 19.08 49.23 -27.83
C THR A 503 17.60 48.88 -27.82
N TYR A 504 16.88 49.21 -26.73
CA TYR A 504 15.43 49.05 -26.69
C TYR A 504 14.74 49.90 -27.76
N GLY A 505 15.16 51.12 -27.98
CA GLY A 505 14.60 52.01 -29.02
C GLY A 505 14.77 51.44 -30.42
N ASP A 506 16.00 51.05 -30.80
CA ASP A 506 16.28 50.45 -32.10
C ASP A 506 15.57 49.12 -32.30
N MET A 507 15.49 48.31 -31.25
CA MET A 507 14.75 47.01 -31.28
C MET A 507 13.28 47.22 -31.60
N ILE A 508 12.61 48.18 -30.94
CA ILE A 508 11.18 48.45 -31.18
C ILE A 508 10.96 49.13 -32.53
N ASP A 509 11.79 50.07 -32.94
CA ASP A 509 11.71 50.69 -34.27
C ASP A 509 11.76 49.65 -35.39
N LYS A 510 12.71 48.72 -35.32
CA LYS A 510 12.82 47.59 -36.26
C LYS A 510 11.62 46.66 -36.19
N ALA A 511 11.13 46.36 -34.99
CA ALA A 511 9.95 45.49 -34.80
C ALA A 511 8.67 46.14 -35.34
N GLU A 512 8.46 47.45 -35.13
CA GLU A 512 7.30 48.17 -35.69
C GLU A 512 7.33 48.19 -37.21
N LYS A 513 8.49 48.37 -37.85
CA LYS A 513 8.65 48.33 -39.29
C LYS A 513 8.27 46.96 -39.87
N LEU A 514 8.71 45.89 -39.25
CA LEU A 514 8.34 44.52 -39.63
C LEU A 514 6.86 44.22 -39.35
N ALA A 515 6.30 44.70 -38.24
CA ALA A 515 4.88 44.56 -37.93
C ALA A 515 4.01 45.31 -38.98
N ALA A 516 4.42 46.53 -39.36
CA ALA A 516 3.74 47.30 -40.42
C ALA A 516 3.72 46.56 -41.76
N GLU A 517 4.80 45.88 -42.13
CA GLU A 517 4.89 45.12 -43.39
C GLU A 517 3.89 43.97 -43.46
N ILE A 518 3.76 43.18 -42.37
CA ILE A 518 2.80 42.05 -42.34
C ILE A 518 1.35 42.54 -42.21
N VAL A 519 1.08 43.64 -41.48
CA VAL A 519 -0.26 44.23 -41.36
C VAL A 519 -0.73 44.79 -42.68
N LEU A 520 0.11 45.56 -43.41
CA LEU A 520 -0.19 46.03 -44.74
C LEU A 520 -0.36 44.89 -45.76
N SER A 521 0.26 43.76 -45.49
CA SER A 521 0.05 42.55 -46.27
C SER A 521 -1.26 41.83 -45.95
N GLY A 522 -2.07 42.36 -45.00
CA GLY A 522 -3.39 41.86 -44.62
C GLY A 522 -3.44 41.01 -43.35
N ALA A 523 -2.42 41.04 -42.51
CA ALA A 523 -2.46 40.32 -41.22
C ALA A 523 -3.48 40.97 -40.29
N VAL A 524 -4.25 40.12 -39.61
CA VAL A 524 -5.28 40.52 -38.64
C VAL A 524 -4.99 39.87 -37.28
N LYS A 525 -5.66 40.33 -36.23
CA LYS A 525 -5.56 39.79 -34.88
C LYS A 525 -5.67 38.26 -34.88
N ASN A 526 -4.77 37.62 -34.16
CA ASN A 526 -4.66 36.15 -34.00
C ASN A 526 -4.20 35.38 -35.25
N ASP A 527 -3.84 36.03 -36.35
CA ASP A 527 -3.16 35.34 -37.44
C ASP A 527 -1.82 34.77 -36.94
N ILE A 528 -1.40 33.62 -37.51
CA ILE A 528 -0.17 32.95 -37.11
C ILE A 528 0.97 33.43 -38.00
N VAL A 529 2.05 33.87 -37.38
CA VAL A 529 3.31 34.29 -38.01
C VAL A 529 4.43 33.32 -37.65
N ALA A 530 4.92 32.55 -38.61
CA ALA A 530 6.05 31.68 -38.38
C ALA A 530 7.36 32.49 -38.31
N ILE A 531 8.25 32.09 -37.40
CA ILE A 531 9.58 32.69 -37.26
C ILE A 531 10.59 31.56 -37.47
N ILE A 532 11.25 31.61 -38.64
CA ILE A 532 12.23 30.62 -39.08
C ILE A 532 13.59 31.31 -39.16
N VAL A 533 14.12 31.58 -37.96
CA VAL A 533 15.39 32.31 -37.77
C VAL A 533 16.15 31.61 -36.64
N GLU A 534 17.45 31.46 -36.81
CA GLU A 534 18.33 30.96 -35.75
C GLU A 534 18.34 31.88 -34.52
N LYS A 535 18.74 31.37 -33.35
CA LYS A 535 18.85 32.19 -32.15
C LYS A 535 19.76 33.39 -32.39
N SER A 536 19.19 34.57 -32.35
CA SER A 536 19.87 35.83 -32.67
C SER A 536 19.01 37.04 -32.27
N ILE A 537 19.58 38.23 -32.36
CA ILE A 537 18.86 39.49 -32.21
C ILE A 537 17.68 39.54 -33.18
N ASP A 538 17.86 39.11 -34.42
CA ASP A 538 16.80 39.11 -35.44
C ASP A 538 15.59 38.25 -35.08
N GLN A 539 15.83 37.08 -34.43
CA GLN A 539 14.73 36.21 -33.95
C GLN A 539 13.86 36.93 -32.92
N ILE A 540 14.46 37.63 -31.98
CA ILE A 540 13.70 38.37 -30.95
C ILE A 540 12.94 39.55 -31.56
N ILE A 541 13.57 40.33 -32.46
CA ILE A 541 12.93 41.42 -33.15
C ILE A 541 11.71 40.92 -33.95
N ALA A 542 11.84 39.81 -34.68
CA ALA A 542 10.75 39.18 -35.42
C ALA A 542 9.62 38.70 -34.49
N THR A 543 9.98 38.16 -33.32
CA THR A 543 8.99 37.75 -32.31
C THR A 543 8.19 38.93 -31.79
N ILE A 544 8.86 40.01 -31.43
CA ILE A 544 8.23 41.25 -30.96
C ILE A 544 7.35 41.87 -32.08
N ALA A 545 7.83 41.85 -33.32
CA ALA A 545 7.08 42.32 -34.47
C ALA A 545 5.74 41.58 -34.65
N ALA A 546 5.76 40.26 -34.58
CA ALA A 546 4.55 39.44 -34.64
C ALA A 546 3.55 39.79 -33.51
N LEU A 547 4.06 40.02 -32.29
CA LEU A 547 3.24 40.39 -31.13
C LEU A 547 2.66 41.82 -31.25
N ILE A 548 3.45 42.78 -31.74
CA ILE A 548 2.99 44.17 -32.03
C ILE A 548 1.90 44.16 -33.10
N ALA A 549 2.02 43.30 -34.11
CA ALA A 549 0.98 43.12 -35.14
C ALA A 549 -0.29 42.41 -34.61
N GLY A 550 -0.41 42.11 -33.32
CA GLY A 550 -1.54 41.44 -32.74
C GLY A 550 -1.65 39.95 -33.13
N CYS A 551 -0.56 39.38 -33.63
CA CYS A 551 -0.48 38.04 -34.19
C CYS A 551 0.09 37.03 -33.17
N THR A 552 -0.10 35.74 -33.41
CA THR A 552 0.47 34.62 -32.67
C THR A 552 1.78 34.20 -33.33
N TYR A 553 2.91 34.21 -32.59
CA TYR A 553 4.15 33.74 -33.19
C TYR A 553 4.32 32.21 -33.07
N LEU A 554 4.94 31.63 -34.13
CA LEU A 554 5.22 30.21 -34.28
C LEU A 554 6.70 30.04 -34.58
N PRO A 555 7.56 29.77 -33.54
CA PRO A 555 8.98 29.58 -33.79
C PRO A 555 9.22 28.20 -34.41
N LEU A 556 9.99 28.16 -35.48
CA LEU A 556 10.42 26.92 -36.13
C LEU A 556 11.94 26.91 -36.26
N ASP A 557 12.55 25.81 -35.84
CA ASP A 557 13.99 25.63 -35.91
C ASP A 557 14.45 25.54 -37.39
N VAL A 558 15.49 26.28 -37.75
CA VAL A 558 16.07 26.30 -39.09
C VAL A 558 16.63 24.95 -39.54
N THR A 559 17.01 24.10 -38.58
CA THR A 559 17.56 22.74 -38.81
C THR A 559 16.48 21.72 -39.08
N GLN A 560 15.20 22.06 -38.89
CA GLN A 560 14.09 21.11 -39.16
C GLN A 560 14.03 20.75 -40.63
N GLY A 561 13.86 19.46 -40.88
CA GLY A 561 13.65 18.96 -42.24
C GLY A 561 12.43 19.58 -42.91
N GLU A 562 12.50 19.83 -44.23
CA GLU A 562 11.48 20.49 -45.03
C GLU A 562 10.07 19.88 -44.86
N LYS A 563 9.95 18.56 -44.89
CA LYS A 563 8.65 17.86 -44.70
C LYS A 563 7.97 18.21 -43.37
N ARG A 564 8.75 18.29 -42.28
CA ARG A 564 8.21 18.64 -40.96
C ARG A 564 7.81 20.10 -40.91
N ARG A 565 8.62 20.98 -41.45
CA ARG A 565 8.36 22.41 -41.51
C ARG A 565 7.06 22.69 -42.29
N ASN A 566 6.94 22.10 -43.50
CA ASN A 566 5.76 22.28 -44.35
C ASN A 566 4.49 21.73 -43.70
N TYR A 567 4.57 20.55 -43.07
CA TYR A 567 3.47 19.98 -42.28
C TYR A 567 2.96 20.98 -41.20
N ILE A 568 3.87 21.60 -40.44
CA ILE A 568 3.49 22.54 -39.38
C ILE A 568 2.86 23.79 -39.93
N LEU A 569 3.42 24.33 -41.03
CA LEU A 569 2.88 25.54 -41.71
C LEU A 569 1.48 25.30 -42.29
N GLU A 570 1.24 24.14 -42.87
CA GLU A 570 -0.09 23.72 -43.38
C GLU A 570 -1.10 23.52 -42.25
N GLU A 571 -0.73 22.74 -41.21
CA GLU A 571 -1.62 22.43 -40.05
C GLU A 571 -2.05 23.73 -39.35
N THR A 572 -1.12 24.67 -39.18
CA THR A 572 -1.40 25.96 -38.54
C THR A 572 -2.07 26.98 -39.47
N LYS A 573 -2.22 26.64 -40.75
CA LYS A 573 -2.72 27.57 -41.78
C LYS A 573 -1.95 28.89 -41.78
N CYS A 574 -0.63 28.80 -41.59
CA CYS A 574 0.25 29.94 -41.49
C CYS A 574 0.27 30.72 -42.80
N LYS A 575 0.03 32.05 -42.76
CA LYS A 575 -0.01 32.91 -43.92
C LYS A 575 1.19 33.86 -44.00
N TYR A 576 1.87 34.10 -42.91
CA TYR A 576 2.95 35.06 -42.79
C TYR A 576 4.17 34.42 -42.14
N LEU A 577 5.37 34.78 -42.59
CA LEU A 577 6.57 34.30 -41.92
C LEU A 577 7.71 35.33 -42.01
N PHE A 578 8.57 35.28 -41.00
CA PHE A 578 9.88 35.90 -40.96
C PHE A 578 10.98 34.87 -41.17
N SER A 579 11.93 35.12 -42.07
CA SER A 579 13.07 34.24 -42.32
C SER A 579 14.26 35.03 -42.88
N LEU A 580 15.35 34.33 -43.13
CA LEU A 580 16.51 34.93 -43.84
C LEU A 580 16.62 34.32 -45.24
N LYS A 581 16.85 35.16 -46.25
CA LYS A 581 17.00 34.72 -47.65
C LYS A 581 18.20 33.77 -47.81
N LYS A 582 19.25 33.95 -46.98
CA LYS A 582 20.46 33.12 -46.97
C LYS A 582 20.16 31.63 -46.74
N TYR A 583 19.03 31.27 -46.10
CA TYR A 583 18.71 29.85 -45.87
C TYR A 583 18.23 29.11 -47.13
N GLY A 584 17.82 29.82 -48.17
CA GLY A 584 17.38 29.20 -49.40
C GLY A 584 16.12 28.35 -49.31
N PHE A 585 15.29 28.56 -48.25
CA PHE A 585 14.05 27.82 -48.12
C PHE A 585 13.01 28.20 -49.16
N ASP A 586 12.29 27.21 -49.67
CA ASP A 586 11.14 27.41 -50.56
C ASP A 586 9.85 27.27 -49.75
N PHE A 587 8.96 28.23 -49.90
CA PHE A 587 7.68 28.28 -49.19
C PHE A 587 6.50 28.32 -50.16
N ASP A 588 5.32 27.84 -49.74
CA ASP A 588 4.10 27.94 -50.53
C ASP A 588 3.85 29.40 -50.96
N LYS A 589 3.43 29.59 -52.19
CA LYS A 589 3.17 30.93 -52.78
C LYS A 589 2.10 31.73 -52.04
N ASN A 590 1.24 31.08 -51.30
CA ASN A 590 0.22 31.71 -50.46
C ASN A 590 0.79 32.25 -49.13
N ILE A 591 2.00 31.90 -48.78
CA ILE A 591 2.68 32.38 -47.56
C ILE A 591 3.49 33.63 -47.92
N LYS A 592 3.18 34.74 -47.29
CA LYS A 592 3.92 35.98 -47.44
C LYS A 592 5.15 35.98 -46.57
N ALA A 593 6.31 35.80 -47.19
CA ALA A 593 7.60 35.74 -46.52
C ALA A 593 8.27 37.13 -46.51
N VAL A 594 8.64 37.61 -45.33
CA VAL A 594 9.47 38.78 -45.13
C VAL A 594 10.89 38.31 -44.75
N TYR A 595 11.86 38.66 -45.59
CA TYR A 595 13.25 38.24 -45.37
C TYR A 595 14.01 39.36 -44.69
N LEU A 596 14.42 39.11 -43.41
CA LEU A 596 15.03 40.10 -42.53
C LEU A 596 16.39 40.60 -43.04
N ASP A 597 17.18 39.74 -43.72
CA ASP A 597 18.47 40.09 -44.34
C ASP A 597 18.33 40.88 -45.68
N LYS A 598 17.13 41.12 -46.12
CA LYS A 598 16.78 41.91 -47.34
C LYS A 598 15.81 43.04 -47.04
N PHE A 599 15.39 43.19 -45.80
CA PHE A 599 14.44 44.21 -45.39
C PHE A 599 15.13 45.57 -45.24
N ASP A 600 14.50 46.62 -45.76
CA ASP A 600 15.03 47.99 -45.64
C ASP A 600 14.57 48.60 -44.30
N TYR A 601 15.45 48.53 -43.32
CA TYR A 601 15.21 49.12 -42.01
C TYR A 601 15.40 50.64 -41.95
N ASP A 602 15.95 51.30 -43.03
CA ASP A 602 16.11 52.74 -43.07
C ASP A 602 14.83 53.43 -43.57
N ALA A 603 13.95 52.69 -44.19
CA ALA A 603 12.64 53.19 -44.63
C ALA A 603 11.78 53.63 -43.42
N PRO A 604 10.96 54.71 -43.58
CA PRO A 604 10.03 55.10 -42.49
C PRO A 604 8.97 54.06 -42.25
N VAL A 605 8.46 54.00 -40.98
CA VAL A 605 7.33 53.12 -40.62
C VAL A 605 6.12 53.47 -41.46
N LYS A 606 5.58 52.50 -42.19
CA LYS A 606 4.48 52.71 -43.18
C LYS A 606 3.10 52.86 -42.52
N THR A 607 2.92 52.30 -41.33
CA THR A 607 1.72 52.44 -40.48
C THR A 607 2.06 52.21 -39.03
N LYS A 608 1.35 52.89 -38.11
CA LYS A 608 1.37 52.67 -36.66
C LYS A 608 0.03 52.19 -36.14
N GLU A 609 -0.92 51.86 -37.02
CA GLU A 609 -2.18 51.27 -36.65
C GLU A 609 -2.03 49.74 -36.66
N PHE A 610 -1.90 49.12 -35.49
CA PHE A 610 -1.73 47.69 -35.34
C PHE A 610 -3.00 47.08 -34.73
N PRO A 611 -3.40 45.85 -35.15
CA PRO A 611 -4.43 45.07 -34.48
C PRO A 611 -4.07 44.82 -33.02
N VAL A 612 -5.04 45.07 -32.11
CA VAL A 612 -4.80 44.93 -30.68
C VAL A 612 -5.22 43.52 -30.20
N ALA A 613 -4.26 42.73 -29.75
CA ALA A 613 -4.52 41.48 -29.05
C ALA A 613 -5.09 41.76 -27.65
N ASP A 614 -5.78 40.78 -27.06
CA ASP A 614 -6.20 40.80 -25.67
C ASP A 614 -5.50 39.68 -24.88
N GLU A 615 -5.69 39.66 -23.56
CA GLU A 615 -5.04 38.71 -22.67
C GLU A 615 -5.36 37.24 -22.97
N ASN A 616 -6.50 36.95 -23.60
CA ASN A 616 -6.94 35.61 -23.97
C ASN A 616 -6.51 35.21 -25.40
N SER A 617 -6.03 36.18 -26.20
CA SER A 617 -5.43 35.91 -27.51
C SER A 617 -4.19 35.02 -27.34
N LEU A 618 -3.91 34.16 -28.33
CA LEU A 618 -2.71 33.36 -28.34
C LEU A 618 -1.47 34.23 -28.49
N ALA A 619 -0.49 34.04 -27.60
CA ALA A 619 0.82 34.65 -27.74
C ALA A 619 1.71 33.83 -28.68
N TYR A 620 1.73 32.52 -28.50
CA TYR A 620 2.57 31.63 -29.31
C TYR A 620 2.05 30.20 -29.41
N ILE A 621 2.59 29.47 -30.40
CA ILE A 621 2.42 28.03 -30.57
C ILE A 621 3.80 27.38 -30.67
N ILE A 622 4.10 26.40 -29.78
CA ILE A 622 5.37 25.64 -29.82
C ILE A 622 5.07 24.16 -30.14
N TYR A 623 5.72 23.64 -31.16
CA TYR A 623 5.59 22.24 -31.56
C TYR A 623 6.56 21.34 -30.87
N THR A 624 6.04 20.30 -30.24
CA THR A 624 6.81 19.26 -29.55
C THR A 624 6.76 17.93 -30.31
N SER A 625 7.75 17.05 -30.10
CA SER A 625 7.72 15.69 -30.62
C SER A 625 6.61 14.89 -29.91
N GLY A 626 5.52 14.61 -30.61
CA GLY A 626 4.41 13.82 -30.07
C GLY A 626 4.79 12.34 -29.87
N SER A 627 4.31 11.72 -28.80
CA SER A 627 4.45 10.27 -28.55
C SER A 627 3.84 9.38 -29.64
N THR A 628 2.99 9.94 -30.51
CA THR A 628 2.33 9.27 -31.65
C THR A 628 3.05 9.44 -32.98
N GLY A 629 4.26 10.02 -32.97
CA GLY A 629 5.08 10.23 -34.19
C GLY A 629 4.81 11.56 -34.91
N ASN A 630 3.62 12.12 -34.86
CA ASN A 630 3.32 13.46 -35.44
C ASN A 630 3.58 14.58 -34.41
N PRO A 631 4.15 15.72 -34.85
CA PRO A 631 4.34 16.87 -34.00
C PRO A 631 3.00 17.41 -33.48
N LYS A 632 2.97 17.85 -32.20
CA LYS A 632 1.79 18.47 -31.58
C LYS A 632 2.09 19.92 -31.20
N GLY A 633 1.22 20.85 -31.62
CA GLY A 633 1.33 22.26 -31.27
C GLY A 633 0.71 22.56 -29.90
N VAL A 634 1.49 23.17 -29.01
CA VAL A 634 1.03 23.69 -27.72
C VAL A 634 0.74 25.17 -27.88
N ALA A 635 -0.54 25.55 -27.83
CA ALA A 635 -1.01 26.91 -27.95
C ALA A 635 -1.10 27.59 -26.59
N VAL A 636 -0.44 28.73 -26.40
CA VAL A 636 -0.34 29.47 -25.14
C VAL A 636 -0.86 30.87 -25.30
N SER A 637 -1.82 31.30 -24.46
CA SER A 637 -2.35 32.65 -24.45
C SER A 637 -1.40 33.65 -23.77
N HIS A 638 -1.58 34.94 -24.04
CA HIS A 638 -0.85 36.00 -23.34
C HIS A 638 -1.00 35.87 -21.82
N LYS A 639 -2.22 35.65 -21.34
CA LYS A 639 -2.53 35.50 -19.92
C LYS A 639 -1.73 34.36 -19.28
N ALA A 640 -1.67 33.20 -19.94
CA ALA A 640 -0.94 32.04 -19.43
C ALA A 640 0.57 32.29 -19.41
N ALA A 641 1.12 32.89 -20.48
CA ALA A 641 2.54 33.23 -20.55
C ALA A 641 2.94 34.27 -19.48
N VAL A 642 2.14 35.35 -19.35
CA VAL A 642 2.37 36.42 -18.36
C VAL A 642 2.33 35.86 -16.94
N ASN A 643 1.36 35.00 -16.62
CA ASN A 643 1.31 34.35 -15.30
C ASN A 643 2.64 33.64 -14.93
N THR A 644 3.19 32.89 -15.89
CA THR A 644 4.45 32.16 -15.66
C THR A 644 5.62 33.11 -15.52
N ILE A 645 5.70 34.14 -16.42
CA ILE A 645 6.81 35.13 -16.41
C ILE A 645 6.81 35.92 -15.09
N GLU A 646 5.64 36.42 -14.68
CA GLU A 646 5.53 37.22 -13.45
C GLU A 646 5.85 36.39 -12.20
N ASP A 647 5.39 35.13 -12.14
CA ASP A 647 5.71 34.26 -11.02
C ASP A 647 7.23 33.95 -10.94
N ILE A 648 7.86 33.69 -12.07
CA ILE A 648 9.32 33.48 -12.15
C ILE A 648 10.07 34.74 -11.75
N ASN A 649 9.72 35.90 -12.33
CA ASN A 649 10.36 37.16 -12.01
C ASN A 649 10.27 37.46 -10.51
N MET A 650 9.12 37.22 -9.88
CA MET A 650 8.90 37.41 -8.45
C MET A 650 9.73 36.43 -7.60
N ARG A 651 9.73 35.15 -7.95
CA ARG A 651 10.42 34.09 -7.18
C ARG A 651 11.94 34.26 -7.20
N TYR A 652 12.46 34.67 -8.35
CA TYR A 652 13.90 34.84 -8.53
C TYR A 652 14.36 36.30 -8.35
N ASN A 653 13.43 37.19 -7.93
CA ASN A 653 13.69 38.61 -7.74
C ASN A 653 14.39 39.27 -8.95
N VAL A 654 13.88 38.95 -10.15
CA VAL A 654 14.41 39.49 -11.42
C VAL A 654 14.16 41.01 -11.48
N THR A 655 15.20 41.76 -11.76
CA THR A 655 15.20 43.23 -11.78
C THR A 655 15.69 43.74 -13.13
N GLU A 656 15.62 45.08 -13.32
CA GLU A 656 16.13 45.77 -14.49
C GLU A 656 17.68 45.65 -14.69
N ASN A 657 18.37 45.18 -13.64
CA ASN A 657 19.85 45.06 -13.71
C ASN A 657 20.29 43.63 -14.10
N ASP A 658 19.37 42.72 -14.24
CA ASP A 658 19.69 41.36 -14.61
C ASP A 658 19.90 41.22 -16.12
N VAL A 659 20.88 40.40 -16.48
CA VAL A 659 21.14 40.00 -17.86
C VAL A 659 20.94 38.50 -17.97
N VAL A 660 20.05 38.11 -18.88
CA VAL A 660 19.64 36.69 -19.05
C VAL A 660 20.32 36.13 -20.30
N LEU A 661 20.98 35.00 -20.16
CA LEU A 661 21.52 34.21 -21.28
C LEU A 661 20.39 33.37 -21.88
N ASN A 662 20.15 33.49 -23.22
CA ASN A 662 19.15 32.74 -23.96
C ASN A 662 19.74 31.51 -24.66
#